data_3d7da3595971b7dda9e351751791bde8
#
_entry.id   3d7da3595971b7dda9e351751791bde8
#
_cell.length_a   1.000
_cell.length_b   1.000
_cell.length_c   1.000
_cell.angle_alpha   90.00
_cell.angle_beta   90.00
_cell.angle_gamma   90.00
#
_symmetry.space_group_name_H-M   'P 1'
#
loop_
_entity.id
_entity.type
_entity.pdbx_description
1 polymer ?
#
loop_
_entity_poly.entity_id
_entity_poly.type
_entity_poly.pdbx_seq_one_letter_code
_entity_poly.pdbx_strand_id
1 'polypeptide(L)'
;MALVVEFTCELPNGVHARPASHVEALCNTFISQIEWHNLRTDRKGNAKSALALIGTDTLAGDACRLVISGEDEQHARQRLELWLREEFPHCDAPLEGVISTELDPLPESLTRLNPTLFRATPVCSGSAQGILTLLTSLDLNALTELPDVQSVEAEQSALDRGLMLLVRHIELLALDSDSTASAIFDAHRSLATDTSLRQHLLSGVNQGLSCAQAIIATANHFCDTFSRSSSAYLQERVLDVRDVCYQLLQHIYGEAHFPAPGQLTQPSVCLADDLTPGQFLELDKTLLKGLLLKSGGTTSHTVILARSFNIPTLVGVDSESLLPWRNNPVFIDGNAGAVVVNASDAVARYYRQEARVQQALREQQRIWLDRESRTADGLRIEIAANIAHAVEAQAAFGNGAEGVGLFRTEMLYMDRSSAPGENELYNIFCQALESANERSIIVRTMDIGGDKPVAYLNIPAENNPFLGYRAVRIYEEYAALFTTQLRAILRASAHGNLKIMIPMISSMEEIMWVKEKLAEAKQQLRAEHIPFEEKIPLGIMLEVPSVMFIIDQCCEEIDFFSIGSNDLTQYLLAVDRDNAKVTRHYNSLNPAFLRALDYAVQAVHRQGKWIGLCGELGAKGSVLPLLVGLGLDELSMGSPAIPATKARLAQLDSRACRQLLNQAMACRTSLEVEHLLAQFRMNQQDTPLVTPRCISLNNDWNSKEEVMKGMTDNLLLAGRCRYPRKLEADLNKNGDELEAMYVGACAAPSKAMWTTVP
;
A
#
# COMPACT_ATOMS: atom_id res chain seq x y z
N MET A 1 43.50 -4.62 -22.28
CA MET A 1 43.62 -4.51 -20.79
C MET A 1 42.23 -4.24 -20.29
N ALA A 2 41.78 -4.92 -19.23
CA ALA A 2 40.47 -4.62 -18.67
C ALA A 2 40.40 -3.15 -18.19
N LEU A 3 39.33 -2.45 -18.51
CA LEU A 3 39.08 -1.10 -18.03
C LEU A 3 38.51 -1.12 -16.63
N VAL A 4 38.80 -0.12 -15.82
CA VAL A 4 38.39 -0.05 -14.42
C VAL A 4 37.66 1.27 -14.19
N VAL A 5 36.53 1.20 -13.46
CA VAL A 5 35.77 2.34 -12.93
C VAL A 5 35.72 2.21 -11.42
N GLU A 6 36.25 3.18 -10.70
CA GLU A 6 36.20 3.23 -9.22
C GLU A 6 35.13 4.22 -8.78
N PHE A 7 34.35 3.85 -7.73
CA PHE A 7 33.31 4.68 -7.20
C PHE A 7 33.02 4.33 -5.73
N THR A 8 32.26 5.16 -5.05
CA THR A 8 31.76 4.89 -3.68
C THR A 8 30.26 4.61 -3.74
N CYS A 9 29.79 3.61 -3.03
CA CYS A 9 28.37 3.31 -2.94
C CYS A 9 27.66 4.39 -2.09
N GLU A 10 26.83 5.21 -2.72
CA GLU A 10 26.09 6.28 -2.06
C GLU A 10 24.66 5.85 -1.66
N LEU A 11 24.28 4.61 -1.96
CA LEU A 11 22.96 4.08 -1.63
C LEU A 11 22.78 3.94 -0.11
N PRO A 12 21.75 4.54 0.50
CA PRO A 12 21.53 4.48 1.96
C PRO A 12 21.42 3.05 2.50
N ASN A 13 20.80 2.15 1.72
CA ASN A 13 20.56 0.76 2.11
C ASN A 13 21.56 -0.22 1.45
N GLY A 14 22.57 0.29 0.74
CA GLY A 14 23.51 -0.52 -0.02
C GLY A 14 22.92 -1.15 -1.28
N VAL A 15 23.67 -2.09 -1.88
CA VAL A 15 23.25 -2.79 -3.12
C VAL A 15 22.39 -4.00 -2.75
N HIS A 16 21.09 -3.78 -2.63
CA HIS A 16 20.06 -4.80 -2.44
C HIS A 16 19.32 -5.09 -3.76
N ALA A 17 18.21 -5.85 -3.74
CA ALA A 17 17.55 -6.36 -4.93
C ALA A 17 17.19 -5.27 -5.97
N ARG A 18 16.62 -4.12 -5.55
CA ARG A 18 16.23 -3.04 -6.47
C ARG A 18 17.45 -2.41 -7.17
N PRO A 19 18.45 -1.85 -6.45
CA PRO A 19 19.68 -1.38 -7.09
C PRO A 19 20.40 -2.45 -7.89
N ALA A 20 20.47 -3.69 -7.38
CA ALA A 20 21.11 -4.79 -8.10
C ALA A 20 20.43 -5.08 -9.45
N SER A 21 19.10 -5.08 -9.51
CA SER A 21 18.37 -5.27 -10.76
C SER A 21 18.59 -4.12 -11.75
N HIS A 22 18.73 -2.88 -11.28
CA HIS A 22 19.08 -1.75 -12.15
C HIS A 22 20.50 -1.89 -12.73
N VAL A 23 21.48 -2.28 -11.91
CA VAL A 23 22.86 -2.57 -12.37
C VAL A 23 22.84 -3.71 -13.38
N GLU A 24 22.15 -4.81 -13.07
CA GLU A 24 22.01 -5.98 -13.93
C GLU A 24 21.42 -5.60 -15.29
N ALA A 25 20.28 -4.89 -15.30
CA ALA A 25 19.61 -4.46 -16.54
C ALA A 25 20.53 -3.62 -17.42
N LEU A 26 21.25 -2.66 -16.84
CA LEU A 26 22.18 -1.83 -17.57
C LEU A 26 23.37 -2.65 -18.08
N CYS A 27 23.99 -3.47 -17.24
CA CYS A 27 25.15 -4.27 -17.62
C CYS A 27 24.81 -5.32 -18.70
N ASN A 28 23.58 -5.82 -18.73
CA ASN A 28 23.12 -6.77 -19.77
C ASN A 28 22.95 -6.13 -21.16
N THR A 29 22.96 -4.79 -21.27
CA THR A 29 22.97 -4.12 -22.58
C THR A 29 24.31 -4.20 -23.29
N PHE A 30 25.40 -4.58 -22.60
CA PHE A 30 26.74 -4.68 -23.13
C PHE A 30 27.16 -6.13 -23.41
N ILE A 31 28.03 -6.33 -24.39
CA ILE A 31 28.62 -7.63 -24.70
C ILE A 31 29.76 -7.96 -23.72
N SER A 32 30.52 -6.94 -23.28
CA SER A 32 31.64 -7.07 -22.35
C SER A 32 31.27 -7.76 -21.04
N GLN A 33 32.24 -8.49 -20.49
CA GLN A 33 32.15 -8.99 -19.12
C GLN A 33 32.37 -7.83 -18.14
N ILE A 34 31.54 -7.71 -17.11
CA ILE A 34 31.56 -6.66 -16.11
C ILE A 34 31.55 -7.32 -14.74
N GLU A 35 32.60 -7.13 -13.94
CA GLU A 35 32.74 -7.65 -12.59
C GLU A 35 32.64 -6.48 -11.60
N TRP A 36 31.75 -6.61 -10.63
CA TRP A 36 31.64 -5.71 -9.49
C TRP A 36 32.53 -6.20 -8.35
N HIS A 37 33.37 -5.34 -7.82
CA HIS A 37 34.25 -5.65 -6.71
C HIS A 37 34.04 -4.67 -5.56
N ASN A 38 33.58 -5.15 -4.41
CA ASN A 38 33.51 -4.40 -3.17
C ASN A 38 34.88 -4.48 -2.45
N LEU A 39 35.53 -3.33 -2.29
CA LEU A 39 36.89 -3.26 -1.72
C LEU A 39 36.91 -3.42 -0.19
N ARG A 40 35.77 -3.19 0.51
CA ARG A 40 35.67 -3.44 1.96
C ARG A 40 35.60 -4.94 2.26
N THR A 41 34.79 -5.67 1.53
CA THR A 41 34.55 -7.10 1.78
C THR A 41 35.49 -8.03 1.00
N ASP A 42 36.22 -7.48 0.01
CA ASP A 42 37.02 -8.17 -1.01
C ASP A 42 36.18 -9.19 -1.83
N ARG A 43 34.85 -9.00 -1.87
CA ARG A 43 33.93 -9.87 -2.64
C ARG A 43 33.72 -9.31 -4.04
N LYS A 44 33.56 -10.26 -4.97
CA LYS A 44 33.37 -9.98 -6.38
C LYS A 44 32.09 -10.64 -6.86
N GLY A 45 31.37 -9.97 -7.76
CA GLY A 45 30.14 -10.46 -8.38
C GLY A 45 30.04 -10.09 -9.84
N ASN A 46 29.43 -10.95 -10.64
CA ASN A 46 29.09 -10.62 -12.01
C ASN A 46 28.03 -9.50 -12.01
N ALA A 47 28.36 -8.33 -12.55
CA ALA A 47 27.45 -7.19 -12.58
C ALA A 47 26.22 -7.42 -13.48
N LYS A 48 26.19 -8.50 -14.26
CA LYS A 48 25.03 -8.95 -15.05
C LYS A 48 24.10 -9.92 -14.31
N SER A 49 24.23 -10.02 -12.99
CA SER A 49 23.41 -10.84 -12.12
C SER A 49 23.10 -10.10 -10.83
N ALA A 50 21.81 -9.89 -10.57
CA ALA A 50 21.36 -9.24 -9.34
C ALA A 50 21.81 -10.03 -8.10
N LEU A 51 21.71 -11.36 -8.13
CA LEU A 51 22.13 -12.22 -7.01
C LEU A 51 23.64 -12.11 -6.72
N ALA A 52 24.47 -12.06 -7.77
CA ALA A 52 25.91 -11.92 -7.60
C ALA A 52 26.30 -10.53 -7.05
N LEU A 53 25.60 -9.47 -7.48
CA LEU A 53 25.76 -8.12 -6.96
C LEU A 53 25.40 -8.03 -5.47
N ILE A 54 24.24 -8.56 -5.09
CA ILE A 54 23.81 -8.64 -3.69
C ILE A 54 24.82 -9.41 -2.85
N GLY A 55 25.37 -10.50 -3.40
CA GLY A 55 26.41 -11.32 -2.76
C GLY A 55 27.69 -10.57 -2.44
N THR A 56 27.94 -9.41 -3.04
CA THR A 56 29.13 -8.58 -2.72
C THR A 56 29.00 -7.84 -1.38
N ASP A 57 27.81 -7.83 -0.77
CA ASP A 57 27.51 -7.17 0.51
C ASP A 57 27.99 -5.71 0.53
N THR A 58 27.61 -4.98 -0.53
CA THR A 58 27.98 -3.58 -0.69
C THR A 58 27.03 -2.68 0.09
N LEU A 59 27.58 -1.91 1.03
CA LEU A 59 26.85 -0.99 1.90
C LEU A 59 27.13 0.48 1.54
N ALA A 60 26.34 1.38 2.12
CA ALA A 60 26.57 2.81 2.02
C ALA A 60 27.98 3.18 2.47
N GLY A 61 28.69 3.95 1.64
CA GLY A 61 30.07 4.38 1.89
C GLY A 61 31.14 3.40 1.47
N ASP A 62 30.80 2.19 1.00
CA ASP A 62 31.82 1.24 0.52
C ASP A 62 32.47 1.73 -0.77
N ALA A 63 33.81 1.62 -0.81
CA ALA A 63 34.56 1.80 -2.04
C ALA A 63 34.42 0.58 -2.94
N CYS A 64 34.03 0.79 -4.18
CA CYS A 64 33.74 -0.24 -5.16
C CYS A 64 34.52 -0.02 -6.47
N ARG A 65 34.64 -1.10 -7.23
CA ARG A 65 35.32 -1.09 -8.53
C ARG A 65 34.53 -1.95 -9.51
N LEU A 66 34.29 -1.42 -10.74
CA LEU A 66 33.87 -2.21 -11.88
C LEU A 66 35.07 -2.56 -12.74
N VAL A 67 35.23 -3.82 -13.11
CA VAL A 67 36.25 -4.31 -14.03
C VAL A 67 35.55 -4.76 -15.31
N ILE A 68 35.84 -4.10 -16.41
CA ILE A 68 35.17 -4.26 -17.71
C ILE A 68 36.13 -4.83 -18.72
N SER A 69 35.75 -5.91 -19.41
CA SER A 69 36.59 -6.55 -20.46
C SER A 69 35.72 -7.14 -21.58
N GLY A 70 36.01 -6.77 -22.81
CA GLY A 70 35.31 -7.26 -24.00
C GLY A 70 35.41 -6.30 -25.19
N GLU A 71 34.64 -6.60 -26.23
CA GLU A 71 34.70 -5.85 -27.50
C GLU A 71 34.18 -4.42 -27.38
N ASP A 72 33.16 -4.19 -26.53
CA ASP A 72 32.54 -2.89 -26.31
C ASP A 72 32.96 -2.23 -24.98
N GLU A 73 34.11 -2.63 -24.40
CA GLU A 73 34.57 -2.19 -23.08
C GLU A 73 34.69 -0.67 -22.92
N GLN A 74 35.04 0.07 -23.97
CA GLN A 74 35.13 1.54 -23.91
C GLN A 74 33.73 2.20 -23.83
N HIS A 75 32.79 1.70 -24.62
CA HIS A 75 31.42 2.19 -24.61
C HIS A 75 30.74 1.86 -23.26
N ALA A 76 30.90 0.62 -22.81
CA ALA A 76 30.41 0.18 -21.50
C ALA A 76 30.97 1.04 -20.35
N ARG A 77 32.28 1.31 -20.36
CA ARG A 77 32.92 2.16 -19.36
C ARG A 77 32.31 3.56 -19.33
N GLN A 78 32.22 4.25 -20.47
CA GLN A 78 31.69 5.61 -20.53
C GLN A 78 30.25 5.69 -20.02
N ARG A 79 29.37 4.73 -20.40
CA ARG A 79 27.98 4.69 -19.96
C ARG A 79 27.85 4.35 -18.50
N LEU A 80 28.66 3.39 -17.99
CA LEU A 80 28.64 3.00 -16.57
C LEU A 80 29.22 4.10 -15.66
N GLU A 81 30.31 4.80 -16.07
CA GLU A 81 30.82 5.95 -15.30
C GLU A 81 29.78 7.06 -15.16
N LEU A 82 29.04 7.36 -16.24
CA LEU A 82 27.97 8.34 -16.23
C LEU A 82 26.84 7.89 -15.32
N TRP A 83 26.37 6.65 -15.47
CA TRP A 83 25.27 6.07 -14.72
C TRP A 83 25.59 5.96 -13.22
N LEU A 84 26.78 5.51 -12.86
CA LEU A 84 27.23 5.43 -11.46
C LEU A 84 27.25 6.79 -10.76
N ARG A 85 27.54 7.85 -11.50
CA ARG A 85 27.56 9.22 -10.99
C ARG A 85 26.17 9.85 -10.90
N GLU A 86 25.32 9.61 -11.89
CA GLU A 86 24.08 10.37 -12.10
C GLU A 86 22.81 9.59 -11.70
N GLU A 87 22.78 8.27 -11.89
CA GLU A 87 21.58 7.46 -11.70
C GLU A 87 21.69 6.51 -10.48
N PHE A 88 22.86 5.89 -10.25
CA PHE A 88 23.04 4.90 -9.19
C PHE A 88 22.74 5.42 -7.78
N PRO A 89 23.14 6.63 -7.34
CA PRO A 89 22.80 7.12 -6.01
C PRO A 89 21.30 7.25 -5.73
N HIS A 90 20.48 7.27 -6.78
CA HIS A 90 19.06 7.51 -6.72
C HIS A 90 18.20 6.29 -7.11
N CYS A 91 18.82 5.15 -7.41
CA CYS A 91 18.10 3.94 -7.80
C CYS A 91 17.47 3.17 -6.61
N ASP A 92 17.53 3.75 -5.40
CA ASP A 92 16.92 3.18 -4.20
C ASP A 92 16.03 4.20 -3.49
N ALA A 93 14.92 3.71 -2.90
CA ALA A 93 14.05 4.53 -2.08
C ALA A 93 14.45 4.40 -0.58
N PRO A 94 14.32 5.45 0.24
CA PRO A 94 14.49 5.33 1.68
C PRO A 94 13.52 4.28 2.23
N LEU A 95 14.02 3.38 3.08
CA LEU A 95 13.16 2.44 3.80
C LEU A 95 12.16 3.25 4.65
N GLU A 96 10.88 2.88 4.60
CA GLU A 96 9.88 3.41 5.54
C GLU A 96 10.39 3.20 6.96
N GLY A 97 10.33 4.26 7.77
CA GLY A 97 10.89 4.26 9.13
C GLY A 97 10.34 3.10 9.95
N VAL A 98 11.21 2.50 10.76
CA VAL A 98 10.84 1.46 11.73
C VAL A 98 9.70 2.00 12.60
N ILE A 99 8.51 1.41 12.47
CA ILE A 99 7.36 1.71 13.31
C ILE A 99 7.79 1.42 14.74
N SER A 100 7.63 2.39 15.65
CA SER A 100 7.97 2.23 17.04
C SER A 100 7.28 1.00 17.62
N THR A 101 8.05 0.13 18.28
CA THR A 101 7.58 -1.16 18.81
C THR A 101 6.87 -1.04 20.17
N GLU A 102 6.44 0.15 20.59
CA GLU A 102 5.61 0.28 21.79
C GLU A 102 4.21 -0.23 21.48
N LEU A 103 3.91 -1.41 22.06
CA LEU A 103 2.58 -2.03 21.97
C LEU A 103 1.57 -1.21 22.77
N ASP A 104 0.47 -0.85 22.16
CA ASP A 104 -0.63 -0.20 22.85
C ASP A 104 -1.10 -1.02 24.07
N PRO A 105 -1.54 -0.35 25.16
CA PRO A 105 -2.08 -1.06 26.31
C PRO A 105 -3.31 -1.89 25.92
N LEU A 106 -3.42 -3.07 26.53
CA LEU A 106 -4.57 -3.94 26.31
C LEU A 106 -5.87 -3.24 26.74
N PRO A 107 -7.00 -3.51 26.04
CA PRO A 107 -8.31 -3.07 26.50
C PRO A 107 -8.57 -3.51 27.94
N GLU A 108 -9.08 -2.59 28.79
CA GLU A 108 -9.28 -2.85 30.22
C GLU A 108 -10.27 -4.00 30.45
N SER A 109 -11.31 -4.11 29.61
CA SER A 109 -12.26 -5.21 29.62
C SER A 109 -11.60 -6.58 29.40
N LEU A 110 -10.56 -6.65 28.56
CA LEU A 110 -9.79 -7.88 28.37
C LEU A 110 -8.83 -8.13 29.53
N THR A 111 -8.13 -7.09 29.99
CA THR A 111 -7.18 -7.19 31.10
C THR A 111 -7.85 -7.69 32.38
N ARG A 112 -9.06 -7.21 32.70
CA ARG A 112 -9.84 -7.63 33.89
C ARG A 112 -10.25 -9.09 33.88
N LEU A 113 -10.37 -9.69 32.70
CA LEU A 113 -10.67 -11.13 32.55
C LEU A 113 -9.43 -12.02 32.80
N ASN A 114 -8.28 -11.40 33.03
CA ASN A 114 -6.99 -12.05 33.30
C ASN A 114 -6.69 -13.22 32.35
N PRO A 115 -6.72 -13.01 31.02
CA PRO A 115 -6.48 -14.05 30.04
C PRO A 115 -5.02 -14.51 30.04
N THR A 116 -4.76 -15.76 29.75
CA THR A 116 -3.42 -16.23 29.42
C THR A 116 -3.12 -15.77 27.97
N LEU A 117 -2.18 -14.84 27.81
CA LEU A 117 -1.86 -14.27 26.51
C LEU A 117 -0.36 -14.04 26.30
N PHE A 118 0.02 -13.98 25.03
CA PHE A 118 1.34 -13.65 24.56
C PHE A 118 1.25 -12.40 23.68
N ARG A 119 2.16 -11.43 23.91
CA ARG A 119 2.20 -10.18 23.14
C ARG A 119 3.18 -10.30 21.98
N ALA A 120 2.80 -9.73 20.84
CA ALA A 120 3.64 -9.66 19.66
C ALA A 120 3.25 -8.43 18.82
N THR A 121 4.09 -8.06 17.86
CA THR A 121 3.87 -6.87 17.03
C THR A 121 2.75 -7.11 16.02
N PRO A 122 1.65 -6.32 16.06
CA PRO A 122 0.58 -6.44 15.09
C PRO A 122 1.00 -5.84 13.74
N VAL A 123 0.78 -6.59 12.66
CA VAL A 123 1.06 -6.13 11.29
C VAL A 123 -0.17 -6.15 10.40
N CYS A 124 -1.18 -6.93 10.73
CA CYS A 124 -2.50 -6.87 10.11
C CYS A 124 -3.57 -6.91 11.18
N SER A 125 -4.50 -5.95 11.16
CA SER A 125 -5.58 -5.80 12.14
C SER A 125 -6.65 -6.89 11.99
N GLY A 126 -7.48 -7.02 13.02
CA GLY A 126 -8.59 -7.97 13.06
C GLY A 126 -8.42 -8.97 14.21
N SER A 127 -9.50 -9.69 14.50
CA SER A 127 -9.48 -10.77 15.50
C SER A 127 -10.17 -12.01 14.95
N ALA A 128 -9.63 -13.18 15.27
CA ALA A 128 -10.18 -14.45 14.83
C ALA A 128 -9.91 -15.57 15.83
N GLN A 129 -10.68 -16.64 15.74
CA GLN A 129 -10.47 -17.88 16.49
C GLN A 129 -10.11 -18.99 15.51
N GLY A 130 -9.15 -19.82 15.90
CA GLY A 130 -8.77 -21.02 15.15
C GLY A 130 -8.00 -22.00 16.02
N ILE A 131 -7.73 -23.16 15.47
CA ILE A 131 -6.84 -24.14 16.12
C ILE A 131 -5.39 -23.73 15.83
N LEU A 132 -4.55 -23.70 16.86
CA LEU A 132 -3.13 -23.39 16.69
C LEU A 132 -2.46 -24.52 15.91
N THR A 133 -2.12 -24.24 14.66
CA THR A 133 -1.52 -25.20 13.73
C THR A 133 -0.09 -24.77 13.44
N LEU A 134 0.87 -25.67 13.69
CA LEU A 134 2.27 -25.40 13.38
C LEU A 134 2.51 -25.67 11.89
N LEU A 135 3.02 -24.68 11.19
CA LEU A 135 3.55 -24.83 9.84
C LEU A 135 5.05 -25.07 9.92
N THR A 136 5.52 -26.05 9.17
CA THR A 136 6.95 -26.34 9.11
C THR A 136 7.62 -25.34 8.19
N SER A 137 8.68 -24.69 8.66
CA SER A 137 9.55 -23.86 7.83
C SER A 137 10.15 -24.70 6.70
N LEU A 138 10.37 -24.05 5.57
CA LEU A 138 10.92 -24.69 4.38
C LEU A 138 12.42 -24.92 4.57
N ASP A 139 12.80 -26.13 5.04
CA ASP A 139 14.20 -26.52 5.21
C ASP A 139 14.60 -27.49 4.09
N LEU A 140 15.30 -26.95 3.09
CA LEU A 140 15.81 -27.72 1.97
C LEU A 140 16.84 -28.79 2.41
N ASN A 141 17.51 -28.65 3.55
CA ASN A 141 18.50 -29.59 4.07
C ASN A 141 17.84 -30.79 4.80
N ALA A 142 16.59 -30.67 5.22
CA ALA A 142 15.83 -31.74 5.82
C ALA A 142 15.31 -32.76 4.78
N LEU A 143 15.47 -32.49 3.49
CA LEU A 143 15.09 -33.40 2.40
C LEU A 143 16.07 -34.57 2.30
N THR A 144 15.69 -35.73 2.84
CA THR A 144 16.59 -36.93 2.95
C THR A 144 16.46 -37.88 1.77
N GLU A 145 15.31 -37.92 1.12
CA GLU A 145 15.05 -38.81 -0.03
C GLU A 145 15.16 -38.00 -1.34
N LEU A 146 16.38 -37.89 -1.86
CA LEU A 146 16.63 -37.18 -3.11
C LEU A 146 16.63 -38.20 -4.27
N PRO A 147 16.08 -37.82 -5.44
CA PRO A 147 16.10 -38.66 -6.64
C PRO A 147 17.53 -39.00 -7.07
N ASP A 148 17.71 -40.25 -7.57
CA ASP A 148 18.99 -40.71 -8.09
C ASP A 148 19.49 -39.86 -9.27
N VAL A 149 20.82 -39.74 -9.36
CA VAL A 149 21.50 -39.02 -10.45
C VAL A 149 21.31 -39.75 -11.77
N GLN A 150 20.88 -39.05 -12.80
CA GLN A 150 20.80 -39.52 -14.18
C GLN A 150 22.05 -39.13 -14.99
N SER A 151 21.97 -39.19 -16.31
CA SER A 151 23.05 -38.61 -17.15
C SER A 151 23.05 -37.08 -17.06
N VAL A 152 24.22 -36.46 -17.21
CA VAL A 152 24.37 -34.99 -17.16
C VAL A 152 23.43 -34.30 -18.15
N GLU A 153 23.28 -34.87 -19.37
CA GLU A 153 22.38 -34.31 -20.37
C GLU A 153 20.91 -34.42 -19.97
N ALA A 154 20.50 -35.48 -19.28
CA ALA A 154 19.16 -35.66 -18.77
C ALA A 154 18.85 -34.66 -17.65
N GLU A 155 19.79 -34.50 -16.71
CA GLU A 155 19.68 -33.52 -15.62
C GLU A 155 19.63 -32.08 -16.14
N GLN A 156 20.50 -31.71 -17.11
CA GLN A 156 20.45 -30.37 -17.75
C GLN A 156 19.08 -30.13 -18.43
N SER A 157 18.58 -31.12 -19.18
CA SER A 157 17.29 -31.02 -19.86
C SER A 157 16.13 -30.91 -18.85
N ALA A 158 16.21 -31.59 -17.73
CA ALA A 158 15.21 -31.51 -16.66
C ALA A 158 15.24 -30.11 -15.98
N LEU A 159 16.44 -29.59 -15.72
CA LEU A 159 16.64 -28.25 -15.15
C LEU A 159 16.08 -27.14 -16.05
N ASP A 160 16.41 -27.17 -17.36
CA ASP A 160 15.92 -26.17 -18.32
C ASP A 160 14.39 -26.20 -18.45
N ARG A 161 13.77 -27.40 -18.48
CA ARG A 161 12.32 -27.53 -18.48
C ARG A 161 11.71 -27.03 -17.17
N GLY A 162 12.30 -27.37 -16.02
CA GLY A 162 11.84 -26.93 -14.71
C GLY A 162 11.85 -25.40 -14.57
N LEU A 163 12.95 -24.75 -14.97
CA LEU A 163 13.05 -23.29 -14.96
C LEU A 163 12.00 -22.63 -15.87
N MET A 164 11.79 -23.17 -17.07
CA MET A 164 10.76 -22.66 -17.97
C MET A 164 9.35 -22.78 -17.39
N LEU A 165 9.03 -23.92 -16.76
CA LEU A 165 7.73 -24.14 -16.12
C LEU A 165 7.55 -23.24 -14.91
N LEU A 166 8.58 -23.05 -14.10
CA LEU A 166 8.57 -22.14 -12.94
C LEU A 166 8.30 -20.70 -13.36
N VAL A 167 9.04 -20.19 -14.35
CA VAL A 167 8.85 -18.80 -14.84
C VAL A 167 7.42 -18.63 -15.35
N ARG A 168 6.92 -19.58 -16.15
CA ARG A 168 5.54 -19.52 -16.64
C ARG A 168 4.51 -19.57 -15.51
N HIS A 169 4.75 -20.37 -14.48
CA HIS A 169 3.87 -20.44 -13.30
C HIS A 169 3.84 -19.10 -12.55
N ILE A 170 5.00 -18.50 -12.31
CA ILE A 170 5.11 -17.18 -11.67
C ILE A 170 4.38 -16.10 -12.51
N GLU A 171 4.53 -16.12 -13.83
CA GLU A 171 3.83 -15.19 -14.73
C GLU A 171 2.30 -15.34 -14.65
N LEU A 172 1.79 -16.57 -14.57
CA LEU A 172 0.35 -16.81 -14.41
C LEU A 172 -0.17 -16.31 -13.05
N LEU A 173 0.58 -16.53 -11.97
CA LEU A 173 0.23 -16.01 -10.64
C LEU A 173 0.24 -14.48 -10.61
N ALA A 174 1.18 -13.85 -11.31
CA ALA A 174 1.25 -12.39 -11.42
C ALA A 174 0.02 -11.80 -12.14
N LEU A 175 -0.53 -12.51 -13.15
CA LEU A 175 -1.71 -12.04 -13.89
C LEU A 175 -3.00 -12.06 -13.05
N ASP A 176 -3.13 -12.99 -12.10
CA ASP A 176 -4.32 -13.15 -11.25
C ASP A 176 -4.20 -12.38 -9.91
N SER A 177 -3.11 -11.66 -9.70
CA SER A 177 -2.76 -11.03 -8.43
C SER A 177 -3.05 -9.53 -8.42
N ASP A 178 -3.25 -8.98 -7.19
CA ASP A 178 -3.24 -7.53 -7.00
C ASP A 178 -1.84 -6.94 -7.24
N SER A 179 -1.75 -5.62 -7.39
CA SER A 179 -0.49 -4.93 -7.70
C SER A 179 0.63 -5.19 -6.69
N THR A 180 0.26 -5.40 -5.45
CA THR A 180 1.19 -5.61 -4.35
C THR A 180 1.79 -7.02 -4.41
N ALA A 181 0.96 -8.02 -4.72
CA ALA A 181 1.40 -9.39 -4.94
C ALA A 181 2.19 -9.51 -6.27
N SER A 182 1.81 -8.76 -7.31
CA SER A 182 2.52 -8.74 -8.59
C SER A 182 4.00 -8.35 -8.44
N ALA A 183 4.32 -7.34 -7.61
CA ALA A 183 5.71 -6.94 -7.35
C ALA A 183 6.55 -8.07 -6.71
N ILE A 184 5.93 -8.92 -5.89
CA ILE A 184 6.57 -10.10 -5.29
C ILE A 184 6.87 -11.13 -6.38
N PHE A 185 5.91 -11.38 -7.27
CA PHE A 185 6.11 -12.33 -8.37
C PHE A 185 7.15 -11.84 -9.39
N ASP A 186 7.24 -10.52 -9.62
CA ASP A 186 8.31 -9.95 -10.45
C ASP A 186 9.69 -10.16 -9.82
N ALA A 187 9.82 -10.04 -8.51
CA ALA A 187 11.05 -10.38 -7.79
C ALA A 187 11.39 -11.87 -7.90
N HIS A 188 10.42 -12.77 -7.74
CA HIS A 188 10.62 -14.22 -7.91
C HIS A 188 10.98 -14.55 -9.36
N ARG A 189 10.37 -13.91 -10.35
CA ARG A 189 10.71 -14.07 -11.77
C ARG A 189 12.16 -13.64 -12.03
N SER A 190 12.58 -12.50 -11.49
CA SER A 190 13.96 -12.02 -11.58
C SER A 190 14.95 -13.02 -10.99
N LEU A 191 14.65 -13.60 -9.83
CA LEU A 191 15.46 -14.67 -9.23
C LEU A 191 15.51 -15.94 -10.10
N ALA A 192 14.36 -16.41 -10.61
CA ALA A 192 14.27 -17.62 -11.44
C ALA A 192 14.99 -17.48 -12.80
N THR A 193 15.14 -16.24 -13.30
CA THR A 193 15.84 -15.94 -14.58
C THR A 193 17.28 -15.47 -14.38
N ASP A 194 17.74 -15.34 -13.12
CA ASP A 194 19.08 -14.84 -12.81
C ASP A 194 20.20 -15.71 -13.37
N THR A 195 21.15 -15.07 -14.05
CA THR A 195 22.27 -15.76 -14.72
C THR A 195 23.21 -16.48 -13.76
N SER A 196 23.46 -15.94 -12.56
CA SER A 196 24.33 -16.58 -11.56
C SER A 196 23.64 -17.77 -10.91
N LEU A 197 22.34 -17.67 -10.61
CA LEU A 197 21.56 -18.82 -10.14
C LEU A 197 21.67 -19.96 -11.13
N ARG A 198 21.40 -19.70 -12.41
CA ARG A 198 21.49 -20.71 -13.48
C ARG A 198 22.89 -21.29 -13.62
N GLN A 199 23.95 -20.44 -13.55
CA GLN A 199 25.34 -20.91 -13.63
C GLN A 199 25.72 -21.83 -12.47
N HIS A 200 25.31 -21.52 -11.25
CA HIS A 200 25.55 -22.40 -10.08
C HIS A 200 24.82 -23.73 -10.23
N LEU A 201 23.56 -23.72 -10.65
CA LEU A 201 22.78 -24.94 -10.90
C LEU A 201 23.46 -25.83 -11.96
N LEU A 202 23.82 -25.25 -13.12
CA LEU A 202 24.52 -25.97 -14.19
C LEU A 202 25.90 -26.48 -13.76
N SER A 203 26.64 -25.70 -12.97
CA SER A 203 27.95 -26.11 -12.43
C SER A 203 27.81 -27.35 -11.53
N GLY A 204 26.78 -27.38 -10.66
CA GLY A 204 26.50 -28.55 -9.82
C GLY A 204 26.18 -29.80 -10.65
N VAL A 205 25.29 -29.65 -11.65
CA VAL A 205 24.93 -30.77 -12.55
C VAL A 205 26.15 -31.25 -13.35
N ASN A 206 27.00 -30.36 -13.85
CA ASN A 206 28.22 -30.71 -14.57
C ASN A 206 29.27 -31.40 -13.68
N GLN A 207 29.20 -31.18 -12.35
CA GLN A 207 30.04 -31.90 -11.38
C GLN A 207 29.47 -33.25 -10.96
N GLY A 208 28.36 -33.68 -11.58
CA GLY A 208 27.76 -34.98 -11.34
C GLY A 208 26.70 -35.01 -10.23
N LEU A 209 26.20 -33.88 -9.80
CA LEU A 209 25.04 -33.81 -8.87
C LEU A 209 23.73 -33.98 -9.64
N SER A 210 22.71 -34.58 -8.99
CA SER A 210 21.35 -34.53 -9.51
C SER A 210 20.82 -33.08 -9.49
N CYS A 211 19.76 -32.78 -10.27
CA CYS A 211 19.09 -31.48 -10.20
C CYS A 211 18.71 -31.11 -8.77
N ALA A 212 18.18 -32.07 -7.99
CA ALA A 212 17.79 -31.82 -6.61
C ALA A 212 19.00 -31.41 -5.76
N GLN A 213 20.12 -32.14 -5.84
CA GLN A 213 21.34 -31.82 -5.10
C GLN A 213 21.93 -30.47 -5.54
N ALA A 214 21.94 -30.18 -6.85
CA ALA A 214 22.42 -28.93 -7.37
C ALA A 214 21.57 -27.73 -6.94
N ILE A 215 20.22 -27.89 -6.89
CA ILE A 215 19.30 -26.86 -6.43
C ILE A 215 19.49 -26.57 -4.93
N ILE A 216 19.59 -27.63 -4.10
CA ILE A 216 19.82 -27.47 -2.66
C ILE A 216 21.17 -26.83 -2.38
N ALA A 217 22.23 -27.25 -3.05
CA ALA A 217 23.56 -26.66 -2.89
C ALA A 217 23.58 -25.18 -3.31
N THR A 218 22.90 -24.83 -4.40
CA THR A 218 22.79 -23.45 -4.89
C THR A 218 21.97 -22.59 -3.93
N ALA A 219 20.84 -23.09 -3.44
CA ALA A 219 20.04 -22.41 -2.43
C ALA A 219 20.85 -22.11 -1.16
N ASN A 220 21.56 -23.11 -0.64
CA ASN A 220 22.41 -22.93 0.55
C ASN A 220 23.51 -21.91 0.31
N HIS A 221 24.16 -21.91 -0.85
CA HIS A 221 25.20 -20.94 -1.19
C HIS A 221 24.67 -19.50 -1.10
N PHE A 222 23.54 -19.21 -1.73
CA PHE A 222 22.96 -17.85 -1.71
C PHE A 222 22.34 -17.51 -0.35
N CYS A 223 21.65 -18.45 0.31
CA CYS A 223 21.11 -18.23 1.64
C CYS A 223 22.20 -17.93 2.67
N ASP A 224 23.31 -18.66 2.66
CA ASP A 224 24.46 -18.39 3.54
C ASP A 224 25.08 -17.02 3.25
N THR A 225 25.16 -16.64 1.99
CA THR A 225 25.68 -15.34 1.60
C THR A 225 24.83 -14.20 2.11
N PHE A 226 23.50 -14.29 1.97
CA PHE A 226 22.55 -13.27 2.41
C PHE A 226 22.38 -13.23 3.93
N SER A 227 22.39 -14.37 4.61
CA SER A 227 22.29 -14.43 6.07
C SER A 227 23.47 -13.78 6.80
N ARG A 228 24.64 -13.71 6.15
CA ARG A 228 25.84 -13.05 6.70
C ARG A 228 25.87 -11.54 6.45
N SER A 229 24.94 -11.00 5.67
CA SER A 229 24.85 -9.56 5.46
C SER A 229 24.43 -8.84 6.74
N SER A 230 24.94 -7.64 6.95
CA SER A 230 24.49 -6.75 8.03
C SER A 230 23.16 -6.04 7.70
N SER A 231 22.66 -6.16 6.47
CA SER A 231 21.40 -5.59 6.04
C SER A 231 20.23 -6.51 6.38
N ALA A 232 19.32 -6.05 7.24
CA ALA A 232 18.09 -6.78 7.58
C ALA A 232 17.25 -7.10 6.33
N TYR A 233 17.22 -6.19 5.36
CA TYR A 233 16.51 -6.37 4.10
C TYR A 233 17.07 -7.53 3.26
N LEU A 234 18.40 -7.71 3.22
CA LEU A 234 19.03 -8.84 2.52
C LEU A 234 18.78 -10.16 3.23
N GLN A 235 18.72 -10.15 4.55
CA GLN A 235 18.36 -11.34 5.33
C GLN A 235 16.94 -11.82 5.04
N GLU A 236 16.00 -10.90 4.78
CA GLU A 236 14.61 -11.26 4.39
C GLU A 236 14.56 -11.97 3.02
N ARG A 237 15.49 -11.68 2.09
CA ARG A 237 15.57 -12.34 0.76
C ARG A 237 15.97 -13.80 0.80
N VAL A 238 16.48 -14.30 1.92
CA VAL A 238 16.74 -15.74 2.13
C VAL A 238 15.48 -16.56 1.88
N LEU A 239 14.31 -16.05 2.28
CA LEU A 239 13.03 -16.72 2.09
C LEU A 239 12.63 -16.79 0.62
N ASP A 240 12.86 -15.73 -0.16
CA ASP A 240 12.55 -15.70 -1.59
C ASP A 240 13.42 -16.72 -2.37
N VAL A 241 14.72 -16.82 -2.04
CA VAL A 241 15.63 -17.80 -2.67
C VAL A 241 15.18 -19.23 -2.35
N ARG A 242 14.85 -19.51 -1.09
CA ARG A 242 14.35 -20.82 -0.68
C ARG A 242 13.07 -21.17 -1.41
N ASP A 243 12.16 -20.21 -1.53
CA ASP A 243 10.87 -20.39 -2.20
C ASP A 243 11.04 -20.75 -3.68
N VAL A 244 11.80 -19.94 -4.42
CA VAL A 244 12.10 -20.19 -5.85
C VAL A 244 12.77 -21.54 -6.06
N CYS A 245 13.74 -21.91 -5.22
CA CYS A 245 14.42 -23.19 -5.31
C CYS A 245 13.50 -24.38 -4.98
N TYR A 246 12.61 -24.24 -4.00
CA TYR A 246 11.64 -25.28 -3.67
C TYR A 246 10.60 -25.48 -4.76
N GLN A 247 10.04 -24.40 -5.28
CA GLN A 247 9.12 -24.47 -6.42
C GLN A 247 9.79 -25.09 -7.65
N LEU A 248 11.09 -24.81 -7.87
CA LEU A 248 11.84 -25.47 -8.95
C LEU A 248 11.92 -26.98 -8.76
N LEU A 249 12.16 -27.45 -7.52
CA LEU A 249 12.12 -28.90 -7.19
C LEU A 249 10.75 -29.52 -7.48
N GLN A 250 9.66 -28.82 -7.11
CA GLN A 250 8.30 -29.27 -7.39
C GLN A 250 8.02 -29.38 -8.90
N HIS A 251 8.48 -28.40 -9.68
CA HIS A 251 8.29 -28.42 -11.15
C HIS A 251 9.11 -29.49 -11.85
N ILE A 252 10.24 -29.90 -11.30
CA ILE A 252 11.08 -30.97 -11.87
C ILE A 252 10.58 -32.35 -11.48
N TYR A 253 10.26 -32.58 -10.19
CA TYR A 253 10.00 -33.89 -9.63
C TYR A 253 8.55 -34.14 -9.23
N GLY A 254 7.72 -33.07 -9.22
CA GLY A 254 6.31 -33.13 -8.84
C GLY A 254 6.06 -33.13 -7.32
N GLU A 255 4.82 -32.81 -6.94
CA GLU A 255 4.37 -32.68 -5.54
C GLU A 255 4.42 -34.03 -4.77
N ALA A 256 4.45 -35.16 -5.46
CA ALA A 256 4.59 -36.46 -4.80
C ALA A 256 5.94 -36.64 -4.08
N HIS A 257 7.00 -35.98 -4.58
CA HIS A 257 8.34 -36.01 -3.99
C HIS A 257 8.59 -34.75 -3.13
N PHE A 258 8.02 -33.63 -3.50
CA PHE A 258 8.17 -32.35 -2.81
C PHE A 258 6.77 -31.76 -2.55
N PRO A 259 6.07 -32.27 -1.48
CA PRO A 259 4.69 -31.90 -1.23
C PRO A 259 4.56 -30.41 -0.87
N ALA A 260 3.43 -29.83 -1.29
CA ALA A 260 3.06 -28.49 -0.86
C ALA A 260 3.00 -28.43 0.68
N PRO A 261 3.57 -27.38 1.31
CA PRO A 261 3.58 -27.30 2.75
C PRO A 261 2.17 -27.07 3.31
N GLY A 262 1.68 -28.03 4.08
CA GLY A 262 0.59 -27.89 5.04
C GLY A 262 -0.81 -27.61 4.49
N GLN A 263 -1.56 -28.65 4.10
CA GLN A 263 -3.01 -28.50 3.88
C GLN A 263 -3.72 -28.27 5.22
N LEU A 264 -4.45 -27.15 5.33
CA LEU A 264 -5.32 -26.89 6.46
C LEU A 264 -6.60 -27.73 6.33
N THR A 265 -6.98 -28.43 7.40
CA THR A 265 -8.18 -29.27 7.44
C THR A 265 -9.31 -28.67 8.26
N GLN A 266 -9.04 -27.58 8.98
CA GLN A 266 -9.97 -26.90 9.89
C GLN A 266 -9.57 -25.42 10.03
N PRO A 267 -10.48 -24.56 10.52
CA PRO A 267 -10.14 -23.17 10.80
C PRO A 267 -8.93 -23.05 11.73
N SER A 268 -7.83 -22.50 11.24
CA SER A 268 -6.53 -22.52 11.89
C SER A 268 -5.93 -21.14 12.08
N VAL A 269 -5.27 -20.94 13.23
CA VAL A 269 -4.29 -19.88 13.44
C VAL A 269 -2.92 -20.54 13.25
N CYS A 270 -2.21 -20.16 12.21
CA CYS A 270 -0.96 -20.79 11.82
C CYS A 270 0.23 -20.14 12.52
N LEU A 271 1.06 -20.96 13.16
CA LEU A 271 2.32 -20.58 13.76
C LEU A 271 3.46 -21.09 12.90
N ALA A 272 4.36 -20.20 12.49
CA ALA A 272 5.58 -20.53 11.76
C ALA A 272 6.76 -19.71 12.29
N ASP A 273 7.95 -20.28 12.23
CA ASP A 273 9.17 -19.52 12.49
C ASP A 273 9.42 -18.51 11.36
N ASP A 274 9.24 -18.96 10.12
CA ASP A 274 9.18 -18.18 8.90
C ASP A 274 8.16 -18.79 7.93
N LEU A 275 7.71 -18.05 6.95
CA LEU A 275 6.77 -18.51 5.93
C LEU A 275 7.10 -17.83 4.61
N THR A 276 7.32 -18.61 3.55
CA THR A 276 7.57 -18.05 2.22
C THR A 276 6.29 -17.54 1.57
N PRO A 277 6.38 -16.58 0.62
CA PRO A 277 5.23 -16.13 -0.15
C PRO A 277 4.47 -17.26 -0.86
N GLY A 278 5.20 -18.22 -1.46
CA GLY A 278 4.61 -19.38 -2.12
C GLY A 278 3.85 -20.26 -1.14
N GLN A 279 4.45 -20.61 0.01
CA GLN A 279 3.77 -21.35 1.06
C GLN A 279 2.48 -20.65 1.53
N PHE A 280 2.53 -19.32 1.71
CA PHE A 280 1.35 -18.56 2.07
C PHE A 280 0.25 -18.65 1.01
N LEU A 281 0.59 -18.57 -0.27
CA LEU A 281 -0.39 -18.63 -1.37
C LEU A 281 -1.06 -19.99 -1.50
N GLU A 282 -0.36 -21.07 -1.21
CA GLU A 282 -0.89 -22.45 -1.24
C GLU A 282 -1.87 -22.75 -0.08
N LEU A 283 -1.82 -21.98 1.03
CA LEU A 283 -2.75 -22.16 2.14
C LEU A 283 -4.19 -21.83 1.73
N ASP A 284 -5.15 -22.66 2.14
CA ASP A 284 -6.57 -22.35 1.98
C ASP A 284 -6.96 -21.12 2.83
N LYS A 285 -7.24 -20.00 2.15
CA LYS A 285 -7.59 -18.71 2.78
C LYS A 285 -8.92 -18.76 3.51
N THR A 286 -9.80 -19.71 3.20
CA THR A 286 -11.07 -19.89 3.91
C THR A 286 -10.87 -20.51 5.30
N LEU A 287 -9.84 -21.34 5.45
CA LEU A 287 -9.45 -22.00 6.69
C LEU A 287 -8.37 -21.25 7.47
N LEU A 288 -7.58 -20.41 6.82
CA LEU A 288 -6.57 -19.57 7.48
C LEU A 288 -7.22 -18.41 8.22
N LYS A 289 -7.26 -18.48 9.55
CA LYS A 289 -7.90 -17.47 10.43
C LYS A 289 -6.93 -16.45 11.00
N GLY A 290 -5.65 -16.77 11.01
CA GLY A 290 -4.62 -15.87 11.50
C GLY A 290 -3.22 -16.43 11.28
N LEU A 291 -2.23 -15.54 11.32
CA LEU A 291 -0.83 -15.89 11.09
C LEU A 291 0.06 -15.35 12.22
N LEU A 292 0.89 -16.21 12.76
CA LEU A 292 1.84 -15.93 13.83
C LEU A 292 3.24 -16.27 13.31
N LEU A 293 4.10 -15.25 13.20
CA LEU A 293 5.45 -15.41 12.68
C LEU A 293 6.47 -15.07 13.78
N LYS A 294 7.45 -15.97 14.01
CA LYS A 294 8.59 -15.68 14.89
C LYS A 294 9.53 -14.68 14.25
N SER A 295 9.83 -14.88 12.97
CA SER A 295 10.72 -14.07 12.16
C SER A 295 9.91 -13.31 11.10
N GLY A 296 10.46 -12.20 10.61
CA GLY A 296 9.86 -11.41 9.55
C GLY A 296 9.70 -9.96 9.96
N GLY A 297 10.12 -9.05 9.09
CA GLY A 297 9.88 -7.61 9.25
C GLY A 297 8.44 -7.26 8.93
N THR A 298 8.02 -6.06 9.34
CA THR A 298 6.70 -5.50 9.01
C THR A 298 6.50 -5.28 7.51
N THR A 299 7.57 -5.35 6.75
CA THR A 299 7.68 -5.14 5.29
C THR A 299 7.93 -6.42 4.51
N SER A 300 8.03 -7.59 5.17
CA SER A 300 8.27 -8.85 4.46
C SER A 300 7.15 -9.17 3.46
N HIS A 301 7.48 -9.82 2.34
CA HIS A 301 6.54 -10.15 1.27
C HIS A 301 5.33 -10.95 1.78
N THR A 302 5.55 -11.89 2.70
CA THR A 302 4.46 -12.67 3.31
C THR A 302 3.52 -11.81 4.13
N VAL A 303 4.04 -10.81 4.87
CA VAL A 303 3.22 -9.85 5.64
C VAL A 303 2.40 -8.96 4.71
N ILE A 304 2.98 -8.54 3.61
CA ILE A 304 2.29 -7.76 2.57
C ILE A 304 1.12 -8.56 1.99
N LEU A 305 1.34 -9.83 1.65
CA LEU A 305 0.29 -10.73 1.19
C LEU A 305 -0.79 -10.96 2.26
N ALA A 306 -0.42 -11.16 3.52
CA ALA A 306 -1.39 -11.33 4.60
C ALA A 306 -2.29 -10.10 4.77
N ARG A 307 -1.76 -8.89 4.58
CA ARG A 307 -2.54 -7.65 4.57
C ARG A 307 -3.52 -7.57 3.39
N SER A 308 -3.12 -7.94 2.18
CA SER A 308 -4.00 -7.92 1.00
C SER A 308 -5.18 -8.89 1.17
N PHE A 309 -4.96 -10.03 1.82
CA PHE A 309 -6.02 -10.97 2.16
C PHE A 309 -6.77 -10.65 3.46
N ASN A 310 -6.45 -9.54 4.15
CA ASN A 310 -7.05 -9.14 5.43
C ASN A 310 -6.97 -10.25 6.52
N ILE A 311 -5.86 -10.98 6.59
CA ILE A 311 -5.64 -12.04 7.56
C ILE A 311 -4.93 -11.45 8.79
N PRO A 312 -5.53 -11.51 9.99
CA PRO A 312 -4.88 -11.04 11.23
C PRO A 312 -3.51 -11.67 11.38
N THR A 313 -2.48 -10.83 11.53
CA THR A 313 -1.09 -11.30 11.54
C THR A 313 -0.29 -10.60 12.63
N LEU A 314 0.50 -11.38 13.36
CA LEU A 314 1.44 -10.92 14.38
C LEU A 314 2.85 -11.41 14.03
N VAL A 315 3.86 -10.55 14.22
CA VAL A 315 5.28 -10.88 14.03
C VAL A 315 6.06 -10.71 15.33
N GLY A 316 7.21 -11.39 15.44
CA GLY A 316 8.01 -11.40 16.66
C GLY A 316 7.37 -12.24 17.76
N VAL A 317 6.67 -13.32 17.39
CA VAL A 317 6.00 -14.23 18.31
C VAL A 317 7.01 -15.18 18.95
N ASP A 318 6.92 -15.35 20.27
CA ASP A 318 7.67 -16.42 20.95
C ASP A 318 7.03 -17.78 20.64
N SER A 319 7.55 -18.44 19.59
CA SER A 319 7.03 -19.72 19.12
C SER A 319 7.17 -20.83 20.17
N GLU A 320 8.28 -20.83 20.95
CA GLU A 320 8.53 -21.86 21.96
C GLU A 320 7.47 -21.85 23.06
N SER A 321 7.10 -20.66 23.53
CA SER A 321 6.04 -20.49 24.55
C SER A 321 4.66 -20.88 24.04
N LEU A 322 4.42 -20.90 22.73
CA LEU A 322 3.16 -21.28 22.11
C LEU A 322 3.07 -22.78 21.76
N LEU A 323 4.19 -23.48 21.62
CA LEU A 323 4.21 -24.91 21.29
C LEU A 323 3.33 -25.80 22.19
N PRO A 324 3.25 -25.58 23.53
CA PRO A 324 2.37 -26.39 24.42
C PRO A 324 0.89 -26.28 24.04
N TRP A 325 0.48 -25.24 23.35
CA TRP A 325 -0.89 -24.96 22.94
C TRP A 325 -1.24 -25.46 21.54
N ARG A 326 -0.29 -26.14 20.86
CA ARG A 326 -0.53 -26.77 19.56
C ARG A 326 -1.79 -27.64 19.58
N ASN A 327 -2.58 -27.59 18.51
CA ASN A 327 -3.84 -28.29 18.35
C ASN A 327 -4.94 -27.87 19.34
N ASN A 328 -4.76 -26.78 20.09
CA ASN A 328 -5.79 -26.19 20.94
C ASN A 328 -6.39 -24.92 20.28
N PRO A 329 -7.65 -24.57 20.64
CA PRO A 329 -8.24 -23.34 20.17
C PRO A 329 -7.53 -22.13 20.78
N VAL A 330 -7.21 -21.15 19.93
CA VAL A 330 -6.61 -19.86 20.32
C VAL A 330 -7.34 -18.71 19.66
N PHE A 331 -7.24 -17.53 20.26
CA PHE A 331 -7.65 -16.29 19.62
C PHE A 331 -6.40 -15.50 19.21
N ILE A 332 -6.41 -14.98 17.99
CA ILE A 332 -5.46 -13.98 17.53
C ILE A 332 -6.16 -12.62 17.56
N ASP A 333 -5.50 -11.61 18.10
CA ASP A 333 -5.97 -10.23 18.14
C ASP A 333 -4.90 -9.31 17.54
N GLY A 334 -5.05 -9.05 16.24
CA GLY A 334 -4.19 -8.12 15.49
C GLY A 334 -4.44 -6.66 15.81
N ASN A 335 -5.53 -6.32 16.55
CA ASN A 335 -5.75 -4.96 17.01
C ASN A 335 -5.00 -4.68 18.32
N ALA A 336 -5.01 -5.67 19.22
CA ALA A 336 -4.33 -5.57 20.50
C ALA A 336 -2.89 -6.12 20.49
N GLY A 337 -2.45 -6.76 19.40
CA GLY A 337 -1.14 -7.41 19.34
C GLY A 337 -1.02 -8.57 20.35
N ALA A 338 -2.00 -9.47 20.37
CA ALA A 338 -2.05 -10.53 21.37
C ALA A 338 -2.51 -11.88 20.79
N VAL A 339 -1.94 -12.96 21.31
CA VAL A 339 -2.45 -14.34 21.15
C VAL A 339 -2.99 -14.80 22.49
N VAL A 340 -4.25 -15.16 22.54
CA VAL A 340 -4.90 -15.64 23.77
C VAL A 340 -5.08 -17.15 23.70
N VAL A 341 -4.55 -17.83 24.67
CA VAL A 341 -4.60 -19.28 24.82
C VAL A 341 -5.42 -19.66 26.06
N ASN A 342 -5.92 -20.89 26.11
CA ASN A 342 -6.72 -21.37 27.24
C ASN A 342 -7.80 -20.41 27.67
N ALA A 343 -8.53 -19.87 26.69
CA ALA A 343 -9.53 -18.84 26.91
C ALA A 343 -10.67 -19.37 27.79
N SER A 344 -10.95 -18.65 28.89
CA SER A 344 -12.17 -18.90 29.67
C SER A 344 -13.42 -18.57 28.87
N ASP A 345 -14.60 -19.05 29.33
CA ASP A 345 -15.87 -18.71 28.67
C ASP A 345 -16.10 -17.18 28.60
N ALA A 346 -15.67 -16.42 29.61
CA ALA A 346 -15.74 -14.97 29.60
C ALA A 346 -14.89 -14.34 28.52
N VAL A 347 -13.65 -14.81 28.33
CA VAL A 347 -12.76 -14.36 27.25
C VAL A 347 -13.33 -14.75 25.89
N ALA A 348 -13.86 -15.95 25.74
CA ALA A 348 -14.50 -16.39 24.51
C ALA A 348 -15.75 -15.55 24.18
N ARG A 349 -16.54 -15.13 25.19
CA ARG A 349 -17.65 -14.19 25.01
C ARG A 349 -17.16 -12.81 24.59
N TYR A 350 -16.06 -12.32 25.17
CA TYR A 350 -15.44 -11.06 24.77
C TYR A 350 -15.16 -11.04 23.26
N TYR A 351 -14.45 -12.04 22.73
CA TYR A 351 -14.11 -12.09 21.31
C TYR A 351 -15.30 -12.34 20.39
N ARG A 352 -16.29 -13.13 20.84
CA ARG A 352 -17.55 -13.27 20.11
C ARG A 352 -18.32 -11.95 20.02
N GLN A 353 -18.30 -11.15 21.08
CA GLN A 353 -18.90 -9.82 21.07
C GLN A 353 -18.14 -8.87 20.14
N GLU A 354 -16.82 -8.86 20.16
CA GLU A 354 -15.99 -8.08 19.21
C GLU A 354 -16.34 -8.44 17.76
N ALA A 355 -16.41 -9.74 17.44
CA ALA A 355 -16.75 -10.19 16.09
C ALA A 355 -18.17 -9.74 15.67
N ARG A 356 -19.16 -9.81 16.57
CA ARG A 356 -20.53 -9.33 16.32
C ARG A 356 -20.56 -7.83 16.06
N VAL A 357 -19.82 -7.03 16.84
CA VAL A 357 -19.74 -5.58 16.66
C VAL A 357 -19.12 -5.24 15.31
N GLN A 358 -18.02 -5.89 14.94
CA GLN A 358 -17.38 -5.70 13.66
C GLN A 358 -18.30 -6.09 12.48
N GLN A 359 -18.99 -7.22 12.60
CA GLN A 359 -19.96 -7.64 11.59
C GLN A 359 -21.11 -6.63 11.46
N ALA A 360 -21.68 -6.20 12.59
CA ALA A 360 -22.79 -5.23 12.58
C ALA A 360 -22.36 -3.88 11.97
N LEU A 361 -21.12 -3.43 12.25
CA LEU A 361 -20.57 -2.23 11.62
C LEU A 361 -20.44 -2.39 10.09
N ARG A 362 -19.93 -3.54 9.64
CA ARG A 362 -19.85 -3.85 8.19
C ARG A 362 -21.24 -3.91 7.54
N GLU A 363 -22.22 -4.52 8.21
CA GLU A 363 -23.60 -4.59 7.71
C GLU A 363 -24.25 -3.20 7.64
N GLN A 364 -24.03 -2.35 8.65
CA GLN A 364 -24.47 -0.96 8.61
C GLN A 364 -23.85 -0.17 7.47
N GLN A 365 -22.57 -0.40 7.20
CA GLN A 365 -21.86 0.23 6.09
C GLN A 365 -22.38 -0.26 4.73
N ARG A 366 -22.76 -1.54 4.61
CA ARG A 366 -23.31 -2.12 3.38
C ARG A 366 -24.54 -1.40 2.85
N ILE A 367 -25.39 -0.86 3.73
CA ILE A 367 -26.59 -0.11 3.36
C ILE A 367 -26.26 1.11 2.48
N TRP A 368 -25.04 1.62 2.59
CA TRP A 368 -24.58 2.82 1.89
C TRP A 368 -23.83 2.52 0.59
N LEU A 369 -23.48 1.27 0.29
CA LEU A 369 -22.68 0.93 -0.89
C LEU A 369 -23.36 1.37 -2.19
N ASP A 370 -24.65 1.06 -2.34
CA ASP A 370 -25.43 1.33 -3.57
C ASP A 370 -26.21 2.66 -3.51
N ARG A 371 -26.07 3.43 -2.44
CA ARG A 371 -26.78 4.70 -2.30
C ARG A 371 -25.95 5.85 -2.83
N GLU A 372 -26.63 6.77 -3.51
CA GLU A 372 -26.06 8.05 -3.88
C GLU A 372 -25.66 8.84 -2.63
N SER A 373 -24.48 9.44 -2.66
CA SER A 373 -23.90 10.14 -1.52
C SER A 373 -24.52 11.52 -1.36
N ARG A 374 -25.30 11.72 -0.26
CA ARG A 374 -25.95 12.99 0.08
C ARG A 374 -25.85 13.26 1.57
N THR A 375 -25.80 14.56 1.91
CA THR A 375 -25.95 15.03 3.28
C THR A 375 -27.40 14.83 3.77
N ALA A 376 -27.65 15.02 5.07
CA ALA A 376 -28.98 14.92 5.65
C ALA A 376 -29.98 15.91 5.08
N ASP A 377 -29.53 17.09 4.67
CA ASP A 377 -30.31 18.15 4.00
C ASP A 377 -30.33 18.03 2.47
N GLY A 378 -29.75 16.94 1.90
CA GLY A 378 -29.88 16.56 0.48
C GLY A 378 -28.80 17.08 -0.45
N LEU A 379 -27.77 17.78 0.04
CA LEU A 379 -26.63 18.19 -0.80
C LEU A 379 -25.89 16.93 -1.30
N ARG A 380 -25.70 16.85 -2.62
CA ARG A 380 -24.93 15.77 -3.23
C ARG A 380 -23.45 16.09 -3.16
N ILE A 381 -22.65 15.10 -2.75
CA ILE A 381 -21.19 15.11 -2.83
C ILE A 381 -20.78 13.74 -3.33
N GLU A 382 -20.16 13.66 -4.50
CA GLU A 382 -19.72 12.38 -5.06
C GLU A 382 -18.59 11.80 -4.22
N ILE A 383 -18.73 10.54 -3.79
CA ILE A 383 -17.67 9.81 -3.07
C ILE A 383 -17.00 8.87 -4.04
N ALA A 384 -15.79 9.23 -4.45
CA ALA A 384 -15.02 8.55 -5.47
C ALA A 384 -13.80 7.81 -4.86
N ALA A 385 -13.20 6.94 -5.66
CA ALA A 385 -12.02 6.19 -5.26
C ALA A 385 -10.72 6.78 -5.83
N ASN A 386 -9.63 6.65 -5.08
CA ASN A 386 -8.27 6.75 -5.58
C ASN A 386 -7.78 5.34 -5.93
N ILE A 387 -7.24 5.15 -7.14
CA ILE A 387 -6.62 3.90 -7.58
C ILE A 387 -5.23 4.16 -8.18
N ALA A 388 -4.36 3.17 -8.08
CA ALA A 388 -3.04 3.15 -8.71
C ALA A 388 -2.97 2.14 -9.87
N HIS A 389 -3.81 1.10 -9.82
CA HIS A 389 -3.87 0.04 -10.83
C HIS A 389 -5.30 -0.19 -11.32
N ALA A 390 -5.46 -0.57 -12.58
CA ALA A 390 -6.77 -0.79 -13.19
C ALA A 390 -7.62 -1.84 -12.47
N VAL A 391 -6.98 -2.90 -11.95
CA VAL A 391 -7.65 -3.99 -11.21
C VAL A 391 -8.32 -3.52 -9.91
N GLU A 392 -7.86 -2.43 -9.32
CA GLU A 392 -8.43 -1.84 -8.09
C GLU A 392 -9.82 -1.24 -8.34
N ALA A 393 -10.15 -0.90 -9.58
CA ALA A 393 -11.43 -0.29 -9.94
C ALA A 393 -12.62 -1.18 -9.55
N GLN A 394 -12.53 -2.49 -9.78
CA GLN A 394 -13.58 -3.43 -9.42
C GLN A 394 -13.85 -3.44 -7.90
N ALA A 395 -12.79 -3.51 -7.09
CA ALA A 395 -12.89 -3.46 -5.62
C ALA A 395 -13.41 -2.10 -5.13
N ALA A 396 -13.00 -1.00 -5.76
CA ALA A 396 -13.45 0.33 -5.44
C ALA A 396 -14.97 0.48 -5.68
N PHE A 397 -15.46 0.05 -6.81
CA PHE A 397 -16.89 0.07 -7.12
C PHE A 397 -17.69 -0.91 -6.25
N GLY A 398 -17.12 -2.07 -5.91
CA GLY A 398 -17.69 -3.01 -4.93
C GLY A 398 -17.83 -2.41 -3.53
N ASN A 399 -16.95 -1.48 -3.14
CA ASN A 399 -17.02 -0.70 -1.90
C ASN A 399 -17.90 0.56 -2.00
N GLY A 400 -18.66 0.72 -3.10
CA GLY A 400 -19.64 1.79 -3.25
C GLY A 400 -19.08 3.11 -3.78
N ALA A 401 -17.92 3.11 -4.44
CA ALA A 401 -17.43 4.27 -5.16
C ALA A 401 -18.40 4.68 -6.26
N GLU A 402 -18.66 5.98 -6.37
CA GLU A 402 -19.53 6.55 -7.41
C GLU A 402 -18.75 6.89 -8.69
N GLY A 403 -17.42 6.97 -8.58
CA GLY A 403 -16.48 7.19 -9.65
C GLY A 403 -15.06 6.85 -9.19
N VAL A 404 -14.10 6.99 -10.08
CA VAL A 404 -12.67 7.06 -9.77
C VAL A 404 -12.25 8.52 -9.92
N GLY A 405 -12.05 9.21 -8.79
CA GLY A 405 -11.66 10.63 -8.78
C GLY A 405 -10.16 10.83 -8.97
N LEU A 406 -9.37 9.77 -8.83
CA LEU A 406 -7.94 9.80 -9.12
C LEU A 406 -7.44 8.41 -9.55
N PHE A 407 -7.12 8.26 -10.82
CA PHE A 407 -6.28 7.16 -11.29
C PHE A 407 -4.83 7.67 -11.41
N ARG A 408 -3.97 7.24 -10.50
CA ARG A 408 -2.55 7.57 -10.49
C ARG A 408 -1.82 6.75 -11.53
N THR A 409 -1.28 7.38 -12.56
CA THR A 409 -0.63 6.66 -13.66
C THR A 409 0.89 6.58 -13.52
N GLU A 410 1.50 7.22 -12.54
CA GLU A 410 2.95 7.16 -12.33
C GLU A 410 3.46 5.73 -12.13
N MET A 411 2.68 4.84 -11.48
CA MET A 411 3.04 3.44 -11.29
C MET A 411 3.19 2.68 -12.61
N LEU A 412 2.54 3.15 -13.69
CA LEU A 412 2.67 2.54 -15.02
C LEU A 412 4.03 2.85 -15.67
N TYR A 413 4.76 3.82 -15.17
CA TYR A 413 6.06 4.27 -15.67
C TYR A 413 7.23 3.89 -14.77
N MET A 414 6.96 3.70 -13.47
CA MET A 414 7.97 3.34 -12.48
C MET A 414 8.30 1.84 -12.57
N ASP A 415 9.42 1.44 -11.98
CA ASP A 415 9.88 0.04 -11.87
C ASP A 415 9.98 -0.73 -13.21
N ARG A 416 10.28 -0.02 -14.30
CA ARG A 416 10.39 -0.55 -15.66
C ARG A 416 11.70 -0.16 -16.30
N SER A 417 12.12 -0.95 -17.30
CA SER A 417 13.30 -0.66 -18.12
C SER A 417 13.01 0.24 -19.32
N SER A 418 11.73 0.46 -19.67
CA SER A 418 11.30 1.29 -20.79
C SER A 418 9.88 1.82 -20.56
N ALA A 419 9.56 2.94 -21.21
CA ALA A 419 8.23 3.52 -21.15
C ALA A 419 7.15 2.58 -21.70
N PRO A 420 5.94 2.57 -21.12
CA PRO A 420 4.81 1.80 -21.66
C PRO A 420 4.41 2.31 -23.06
N GLY A 421 4.07 1.39 -23.93
CA GLY A 421 3.56 1.72 -25.26
C GLY A 421 2.10 2.15 -25.26
N GLU A 422 1.65 2.80 -26.35
CA GLU A 422 0.26 3.27 -26.49
C GLU A 422 -0.77 2.15 -26.31
N ASN A 423 -0.55 0.97 -26.92
CA ASN A 423 -1.48 -0.17 -26.81
C ASN A 423 -1.54 -0.73 -25.40
N GLU A 424 -0.43 -0.75 -24.69
CA GLU A 424 -0.38 -1.20 -23.32
C GLU A 424 -1.19 -0.27 -22.40
N LEU A 425 -0.96 1.03 -22.48
CA LEU A 425 -1.72 2.03 -21.71
C LEU A 425 -3.22 1.99 -22.08
N TYR A 426 -3.55 1.87 -23.36
CA TYR A 426 -4.92 1.72 -23.82
C TYR A 426 -5.61 0.53 -23.16
N ASN A 427 -4.97 -0.65 -23.15
CA ASN A 427 -5.53 -1.86 -22.53
C ASN A 427 -5.76 -1.67 -21.02
N ILE A 428 -4.82 -1.02 -20.31
CA ILE A 428 -4.95 -0.71 -18.88
C ILE A 428 -6.15 0.21 -18.61
N PHE A 429 -6.34 1.26 -19.41
CA PHE A 429 -7.49 2.15 -19.22
C PHE A 429 -8.82 1.46 -19.59
N CYS A 430 -8.86 0.61 -20.61
CA CYS A 430 -10.02 -0.20 -20.92
C CYS A 430 -10.37 -1.18 -19.80
N GLN A 431 -9.38 -1.84 -19.20
CA GLN A 431 -9.57 -2.73 -18.05
C GLN A 431 -10.21 -2.00 -16.86
N ALA A 432 -9.77 -0.78 -16.56
CA ALA A 432 -10.41 0.02 -15.51
C ALA A 432 -11.87 0.35 -15.85
N LEU A 433 -12.18 0.64 -17.11
CA LEU A 433 -13.52 0.94 -17.60
C LEU A 433 -14.48 -0.25 -17.58
N GLU A 434 -14.00 -1.49 -17.71
CA GLU A 434 -14.84 -2.70 -17.67
C GLU A 434 -15.68 -2.78 -16.39
N SER A 435 -15.15 -2.31 -15.28
CA SER A 435 -15.84 -2.31 -13.98
C SER A 435 -16.67 -1.04 -13.72
N ALA A 436 -16.54 -0.02 -14.54
CA ALA A 436 -17.08 1.31 -14.26
C ALA A 436 -18.59 1.44 -14.46
N ASN A 437 -19.22 0.66 -15.40
CA ASN A 437 -20.64 0.74 -15.69
C ASN A 437 -21.12 2.20 -15.85
N GLU A 438 -20.57 2.96 -16.79
CA GLU A 438 -20.85 4.38 -17.10
C GLU A 438 -20.35 5.40 -16.05
N ARG A 439 -19.86 4.96 -14.87
CA ARG A 439 -19.26 5.84 -13.88
C ARG A 439 -17.97 6.47 -14.41
N SER A 440 -17.66 7.68 -13.95
CA SER A 440 -16.49 8.41 -14.43
C SER A 440 -15.18 7.88 -13.85
N ILE A 441 -14.13 7.89 -14.66
CA ILE A 441 -12.75 7.65 -14.24
C ILE A 441 -11.90 8.86 -14.63
N ILE A 442 -11.32 9.53 -13.64
CA ILE A 442 -10.40 10.65 -13.85
C ILE A 442 -8.99 10.11 -13.91
N VAL A 443 -8.38 10.15 -15.09
CA VAL A 443 -7.00 9.72 -15.31
C VAL A 443 -6.08 10.92 -15.11
N ARG A 444 -5.24 10.86 -14.07
CA ARG A 444 -4.16 11.82 -13.90
C ARG A 444 -3.03 11.45 -14.85
N THR A 445 -2.59 12.40 -15.68
CA THR A 445 -1.42 12.18 -16.53
C THR A 445 -0.17 11.99 -15.68
N MET A 446 0.87 11.40 -16.25
CA MET A 446 2.07 10.96 -15.53
C MET A 446 2.66 12.07 -14.64
N ASP A 447 2.75 11.79 -13.34
CA ASP A 447 3.40 12.63 -12.34
C ASP A 447 4.72 11.99 -11.91
N ILE A 448 5.66 11.91 -12.85
CA ILE A 448 7.00 11.34 -12.70
C ILE A 448 8.05 12.45 -12.72
N GLY A 449 9.26 12.14 -12.25
CA GLY A 449 10.34 13.11 -12.00
C GLY A 449 10.33 13.60 -10.55
N GLY A 450 11.26 14.43 -10.18
CA GLY A 450 11.42 14.93 -8.82
C GLY A 450 11.60 13.79 -7.80
N ASP A 451 10.63 13.62 -6.91
CA ASP A 451 10.59 12.57 -5.89
C ASP A 451 10.22 11.17 -6.43
N LYS A 452 9.81 11.06 -7.71
CA LYS A 452 9.41 9.81 -8.38
C LYS A 452 10.31 9.53 -9.59
N PRO A 453 11.55 9.10 -9.37
CA PRO A 453 12.51 8.89 -10.43
C PRO A 453 12.10 7.72 -11.33
N VAL A 454 12.39 7.86 -12.62
CA VAL A 454 12.16 6.83 -13.64
C VAL A 454 13.49 6.55 -14.33
N ALA A 455 14.02 5.35 -14.16
CA ALA A 455 15.39 5.01 -14.51
C ALA A 455 15.76 5.16 -16.01
N TYR A 456 14.79 5.01 -16.91
CA TYR A 456 15.01 5.15 -18.36
C TYR A 456 14.82 6.60 -18.88
N LEU A 457 14.43 7.54 -18.01
CA LEU A 457 14.40 8.97 -18.29
C LEU A 457 15.62 9.62 -17.65
N ASN A 458 16.38 10.37 -18.43
CA ASN A 458 17.57 11.06 -17.94
C ASN A 458 17.18 12.34 -17.17
N ILE A 459 16.39 12.18 -16.09
CA ILE A 459 16.00 13.29 -15.21
C ILE A 459 17.09 13.42 -14.14
N PRO A 460 17.81 14.56 -14.07
CA PRO A 460 18.89 14.74 -13.10
C PRO A 460 18.33 14.79 -11.67
N ALA A 461 19.12 14.32 -10.73
CA ALA A 461 18.81 14.48 -9.31
C ALA A 461 18.82 15.95 -8.89
N GLU A 462 17.87 16.31 -8.05
CA GLU A 462 17.64 17.69 -7.64
C GLU A 462 17.75 17.85 -6.12
N ASN A 463 18.21 19.00 -5.66
CA ASN A 463 18.29 19.32 -4.23
C ASN A 463 16.91 19.51 -3.57
N ASN A 464 15.89 19.84 -4.37
CA ASN A 464 14.51 20.07 -3.92
C ASN A 464 13.53 19.34 -4.87
N PRO A 465 13.45 18.01 -4.84
CA PRO A 465 12.69 17.21 -5.80
C PRO A 465 11.23 17.63 -5.92
N PHE A 466 10.57 17.97 -4.81
CA PHE A 466 9.17 18.41 -4.81
C PHE A 466 8.94 19.76 -5.52
N LEU A 467 9.95 20.62 -5.58
CA LEU A 467 9.89 21.91 -6.28
C LEU A 467 10.51 21.87 -7.69
N GLY A 468 10.99 20.70 -8.09
CA GLY A 468 11.85 20.51 -9.24
C GLY A 468 11.14 20.10 -10.53
N TYR A 469 11.85 19.31 -11.31
CA TYR A 469 11.53 18.88 -12.66
C TYR A 469 10.65 17.61 -12.63
N ARG A 470 9.34 17.79 -12.52
CA ARG A 470 8.35 16.72 -12.42
C ARG A 470 7.04 17.08 -13.14
N ALA A 471 6.24 16.07 -13.42
CA ALA A 471 4.89 16.19 -13.97
C ALA A 471 4.83 17.08 -15.24
N VAL A 472 3.93 18.05 -15.31
CA VAL A 472 3.77 18.93 -16.48
C VAL A 472 5.08 19.61 -16.88
N ARG A 473 6.00 19.85 -15.95
CA ARG A 473 7.29 20.51 -16.22
C ARG A 473 8.24 19.71 -17.08
N ILE A 474 8.09 18.35 -17.10
CA ILE A 474 8.90 17.48 -17.94
C ILE A 474 8.27 17.22 -19.31
N TYR A 475 6.98 17.55 -19.50
CA TYR A 475 6.24 17.11 -20.68
C TYR A 475 6.78 17.71 -21.99
N GLU A 476 7.33 18.91 -21.97
CA GLU A 476 7.89 19.53 -23.17
C GLU A 476 9.10 18.77 -23.70
N GLU A 477 10.00 18.36 -22.83
CA GLU A 477 11.17 17.57 -23.18
C GLU A 477 10.80 16.12 -23.57
N TYR A 478 9.81 15.55 -22.89
CA TYR A 478 9.32 14.19 -23.14
C TYR A 478 7.96 14.18 -23.87
N ALA A 479 7.77 15.11 -24.82
CA ALA A 479 6.50 15.30 -25.51
C ALA A 479 5.96 14.04 -26.21
N ALA A 480 6.85 13.19 -26.74
CA ALA A 480 6.46 11.92 -27.34
C ALA A 480 5.81 10.97 -26.33
N LEU A 481 6.33 10.92 -25.10
CA LEU A 481 5.80 10.09 -24.03
C LEU A 481 4.41 10.59 -23.58
N PHE A 482 4.29 11.91 -23.40
CA PHE A 482 3.02 12.55 -23.05
C PHE A 482 1.97 12.36 -24.15
N THR A 483 2.33 12.53 -25.43
CA THR A 483 1.43 12.28 -26.58
C THR A 483 0.96 10.82 -26.60
N THR A 484 1.86 9.86 -26.36
CA THR A 484 1.53 8.44 -26.27
C THR A 484 0.45 8.20 -25.20
N GLN A 485 0.58 8.80 -24.02
CA GLN A 485 -0.41 8.68 -22.95
C GLN A 485 -1.74 9.33 -23.34
N LEU A 486 -1.71 10.55 -23.90
CA LEU A 486 -2.93 11.24 -24.35
C LEU A 486 -3.68 10.43 -25.41
N ARG A 487 -2.98 9.86 -26.39
CA ARG A 487 -3.58 9.01 -27.42
C ARG A 487 -4.21 7.77 -26.81
N ALA A 488 -3.55 7.11 -25.87
CA ALA A 488 -4.08 5.93 -25.17
C ALA A 488 -5.37 6.26 -24.39
N ILE A 489 -5.40 7.39 -23.64
CA ILE A 489 -6.58 7.84 -22.92
C ILE A 489 -7.72 8.19 -23.90
N LEU A 490 -7.44 8.92 -24.98
CA LEU A 490 -8.42 9.25 -26.01
C LEU A 490 -9.01 7.99 -26.64
N ARG A 491 -8.21 7.01 -27.03
CA ARG A 491 -8.68 5.73 -27.58
C ARG A 491 -9.60 5.00 -26.60
N ALA A 492 -9.19 4.93 -25.34
CA ALA A 492 -9.99 4.27 -24.31
C ALA A 492 -11.30 5.02 -24.03
N SER A 493 -11.37 6.34 -24.22
CA SER A 493 -12.58 7.13 -24.01
C SER A 493 -13.74 6.77 -24.94
N ALA A 494 -13.48 6.07 -26.05
CA ALA A 494 -14.54 5.50 -26.89
C ALA A 494 -15.35 4.39 -26.19
N HIS A 495 -14.83 3.82 -25.09
CA HIS A 495 -15.42 2.68 -24.37
C HIS A 495 -16.07 3.06 -23.05
N GLY A 496 -15.92 4.30 -22.58
CA GLY A 496 -16.51 4.72 -21.32
C GLY A 496 -16.16 6.16 -20.91
N ASN A 497 -16.63 6.56 -19.74
CA ASN A 497 -16.55 7.95 -19.26
C ASN A 497 -15.18 8.25 -18.64
N LEU A 498 -14.21 8.62 -19.48
CA LEU A 498 -12.90 9.08 -19.04
C LEU A 498 -12.84 10.62 -18.99
N LYS A 499 -12.07 11.11 -18.03
CA LYS A 499 -11.67 12.53 -17.91
C LYS A 499 -10.16 12.59 -17.77
N ILE A 500 -9.54 13.66 -18.27
CA ILE A 500 -8.09 13.88 -18.17
C ILE A 500 -7.83 14.92 -17.08
N MET A 501 -6.85 14.66 -16.21
CA MET A 501 -6.42 15.60 -15.17
C MET A 501 -4.90 15.81 -15.23
N ILE A 502 -4.49 17.07 -15.29
CA ILE A 502 -3.06 17.44 -15.39
C ILE A 502 -2.53 17.84 -14.02
N PRO A 503 -1.46 17.18 -13.52
CA PRO A 503 -0.83 17.53 -12.25
C PRO A 503 0.11 18.73 -12.37
N MET A 504 0.43 19.38 -11.24
CA MET A 504 1.47 20.40 -11.06
C MET A 504 1.36 21.66 -11.93
N ILE A 505 0.19 21.95 -12.45
CA ILE A 505 -0.04 23.20 -13.19
C ILE A 505 0.24 24.40 -12.28
N SER A 506 1.01 25.35 -12.79
CA SER A 506 1.40 26.58 -12.09
C SER A 506 1.09 27.87 -12.87
N SER A 507 0.81 27.77 -14.18
CA SER A 507 0.58 28.90 -15.08
C SER A 507 -0.39 28.58 -16.22
N MET A 508 -0.88 29.62 -16.92
CA MET A 508 -1.74 29.45 -18.09
C MET A 508 -0.99 28.91 -19.30
N GLU A 509 0.31 29.20 -19.43
CA GLU A 509 1.15 28.71 -20.52
C GLU A 509 1.20 27.19 -20.54
N GLU A 510 1.30 26.56 -19.37
CA GLU A 510 1.27 25.11 -19.24
C GLU A 510 -0.09 24.52 -19.68
N ILE A 511 -1.20 25.16 -19.32
CA ILE A 511 -2.55 24.74 -19.77
C ILE A 511 -2.68 24.85 -21.29
N MET A 512 -2.25 25.96 -21.86
CA MET A 512 -2.32 26.19 -23.32
C MET A 512 -1.49 25.17 -24.07
N TRP A 513 -0.27 24.90 -23.61
CA TRP A 513 0.61 23.89 -24.21
C TRP A 513 -0.03 22.48 -24.15
N VAL A 514 -0.60 22.10 -23.02
CA VAL A 514 -1.30 20.81 -22.88
C VAL A 514 -2.47 20.70 -23.85
N LYS A 515 -3.26 21.78 -24.00
CA LYS A 515 -4.40 21.80 -24.94
C LYS A 515 -3.95 21.67 -26.38
N GLU A 516 -2.82 22.29 -26.75
CA GLU A 516 -2.20 22.11 -28.06
C GLU A 516 -1.84 20.64 -28.31
N LYS A 517 -1.17 20.00 -27.36
CA LYS A 517 -0.80 18.56 -27.45
C LYS A 517 -2.03 17.64 -27.49
N LEU A 518 -3.06 17.96 -26.75
CA LEU A 518 -4.33 17.24 -26.80
C LEU A 518 -5.01 17.37 -28.19
N ALA A 519 -4.98 18.56 -28.76
CA ALA A 519 -5.50 18.80 -30.10
C ALA A 519 -4.69 18.06 -31.19
N GLU A 520 -3.36 18.05 -31.08
CA GLU A 520 -2.47 17.26 -31.95
C GLU A 520 -2.80 15.75 -31.86
N ALA A 521 -2.94 15.20 -30.66
CA ALA A 521 -3.27 13.80 -30.45
C ALA A 521 -4.64 13.45 -31.08
N LYS A 522 -5.66 14.29 -30.90
CA LYS A 522 -6.97 14.15 -31.55
C LYS A 522 -6.87 14.17 -33.06
N GLN A 523 -6.05 15.09 -33.61
CA GLN A 523 -5.83 15.16 -35.06
C GLN A 523 -5.18 13.89 -35.63
N GLN A 524 -4.18 13.35 -34.93
CA GLN A 524 -3.54 12.09 -35.32
C GLN A 524 -4.53 10.93 -35.34
N LEU A 525 -5.32 10.76 -34.26
CA LEU A 525 -6.31 9.68 -34.20
C LEU A 525 -7.40 9.81 -35.29
N ARG A 526 -7.85 11.05 -35.63
CA ARG A 526 -8.76 11.28 -36.75
C ARG A 526 -8.14 10.87 -38.09
N ALA A 527 -6.88 11.20 -38.32
CA ALA A 527 -6.17 10.83 -39.53
C ALA A 527 -6.02 9.30 -39.67
N GLU A 528 -5.90 8.60 -38.56
CA GLU A 528 -5.82 7.14 -38.45
C GLU A 528 -7.18 6.46 -38.42
N HIS A 529 -8.30 7.22 -38.40
CA HIS A 529 -9.68 6.74 -38.30
C HIS A 529 -9.94 5.93 -36.99
N ILE A 530 -9.24 6.26 -35.90
CA ILE A 530 -9.42 5.65 -34.59
C ILE A 530 -10.49 6.40 -33.81
N PRO A 531 -11.54 5.73 -33.30
CA PRO A 531 -12.62 6.38 -32.56
C PRO A 531 -12.14 6.85 -31.17
N PHE A 532 -12.67 8.00 -30.73
CA PHE A 532 -12.46 8.57 -29.39
C PHE A 532 -13.57 9.56 -29.05
N GLU A 533 -13.69 9.96 -27.76
CA GLU A 533 -14.62 10.99 -27.32
C GLU A 533 -14.06 12.39 -27.66
N GLU A 534 -14.74 13.09 -28.54
CA GLU A 534 -14.32 14.44 -28.99
C GLU A 534 -14.35 15.47 -27.87
N LYS A 535 -15.30 15.35 -26.95
CA LYS A 535 -15.52 16.31 -25.85
C LYS A 535 -15.02 15.74 -24.51
N ILE A 536 -13.92 14.96 -24.53
CA ILE A 536 -13.35 14.46 -23.28
C ILE A 536 -13.04 15.62 -22.33
N PRO A 537 -13.55 15.60 -21.08
CA PRO A 537 -13.31 16.68 -20.13
C PRO A 537 -11.82 16.75 -19.74
N LEU A 538 -11.29 17.98 -19.73
CA LEU A 538 -9.95 18.30 -19.29
C LEU A 538 -9.99 19.09 -17.99
N GLY A 539 -9.33 18.59 -16.95
CA GLY A 539 -9.18 19.27 -15.67
C GLY A 539 -7.74 19.40 -15.23
N ILE A 540 -7.53 20.13 -14.15
CA ILE A 540 -6.21 20.29 -13.54
C ILE A 540 -6.25 19.92 -12.06
N MET A 541 -5.12 19.44 -11.55
CA MET A 541 -4.92 19.28 -10.11
C MET A 541 -4.54 20.63 -9.51
N LEU A 542 -5.36 21.13 -8.59
CA LEU A 542 -5.09 22.35 -7.85
C LEU A 542 -4.22 22.02 -6.66
N GLU A 543 -2.92 22.15 -6.84
CA GLU A 543 -1.92 21.79 -5.84
C GLU A 543 -0.76 22.79 -5.76
N VAL A 544 -0.56 23.62 -6.78
CA VAL A 544 0.40 24.73 -6.76
C VAL A 544 -0.34 26.03 -6.42
N PRO A 545 0.06 26.76 -5.37
CA PRO A 545 -0.68 27.93 -4.88
C PRO A 545 -0.87 29.06 -5.89
N SER A 546 0.01 29.21 -6.90
CA SER A 546 -0.12 30.24 -7.95
C SER A 546 -1.44 30.14 -8.71
N VAL A 547 -1.91 28.91 -9.01
CA VAL A 547 -3.15 28.66 -9.74
C VAL A 547 -4.36 29.24 -9.02
N MET A 548 -4.34 29.31 -7.69
CA MET A 548 -5.45 29.89 -6.92
C MET A 548 -5.76 31.35 -7.30
N PHE A 549 -4.76 32.07 -7.81
CA PHE A 549 -4.89 33.48 -8.17
C PHE A 549 -5.25 33.70 -9.64
N ILE A 550 -5.29 32.63 -10.43
CA ILE A 550 -5.66 32.67 -11.87
C ILE A 550 -6.81 31.70 -12.19
N ILE A 551 -7.59 31.31 -11.19
CA ILE A 551 -8.71 30.34 -11.35
C ILE A 551 -9.69 30.82 -12.43
N ASP A 552 -10.01 32.11 -12.47
CA ASP A 552 -10.97 32.66 -13.44
C ASP A 552 -10.50 32.40 -14.87
N GLN A 553 -9.21 32.63 -15.16
CA GLN A 553 -8.60 32.39 -16.46
C GLN A 553 -8.53 30.87 -16.74
N CYS A 554 -8.19 30.06 -15.75
CA CYS A 554 -8.19 28.62 -15.92
C CYS A 554 -9.58 28.08 -16.29
N CYS A 555 -10.65 28.60 -15.69
CA CYS A 555 -12.02 28.18 -15.96
C CYS A 555 -12.49 28.42 -17.40
N GLU A 556 -11.86 29.34 -18.13
CA GLU A 556 -12.13 29.56 -19.55
C GLU A 556 -11.62 28.39 -20.40
N GLU A 557 -10.58 27.71 -19.93
CA GLU A 557 -9.82 26.72 -20.71
C GLU A 557 -10.03 25.27 -20.27
N ILE A 558 -10.49 25.02 -19.04
CA ILE A 558 -10.66 23.70 -18.47
C ILE A 558 -12.07 23.46 -17.91
N ASP A 559 -12.42 22.19 -17.68
CA ASP A 559 -13.76 21.76 -17.30
C ASP A 559 -13.93 21.57 -15.79
N PHE A 560 -12.87 21.18 -15.07
CA PHE A 560 -12.93 20.87 -13.64
C PHE A 560 -11.58 21.00 -12.93
N PHE A 561 -11.67 21.01 -11.59
CA PHE A 561 -10.52 21.02 -10.70
C PHE A 561 -10.59 19.84 -9.72
N SER A 562 -9.44 19.33 -9.30
CA SER A 562 -9.32 18.42 -8.17
C SER A 562 -8.19 18.87 -7.25
N ILE A 563 -8.48 19.07 -5.97
CA ILE A 563 -7.50 19.57 -5.01
C ILE A 563 -6.55 18.42 -4.61
N GLY A 564 -5.27 18.57 -4.94
CA GLY A 564 -4.18 17.73 -4.44
C GLY A 564 -3.76 18.21 -3.03
N SER A 565 -4.54 17.85 -2.00
CA SER A 565 -4.38 18.42 -0.66
C SER A 565 -3.01 18.19 -0.04
N ASN A 566 -2.31 17.10 -0.41
CA ASN A 566 -0.99 16.80 0.13
C ASN A 566 0.05 17.81 -0.35
N ASP A 567 0.17 17.99 -1.66
CA ASP A 567 1.14 18.91 -2.26
C ASP A 567 0.72 20.37 -2.02
N LEU A 568 -0.58 20.69 -2.07
CA LEU A 568 -1.05 22.04 -1.74
C LEU A 568 -0.73 22.43 -0.29
N THR A 569 -0.87 21.52 0.69
CA THR A 569 -0.48 21.79 2.09
C THR A 569 1.03 22.05 2.18
N GLN A 570 1.83 21.23 1.52
CA GLN A 570 3.28 21.34 1.48
C GLN A 570 3.74 22.70 0.91
N TYR A 571 3.22 23.08 -0.24
CA TYR A 571 3.64 24.29 -0.93
C TYR A 571 3.08 25.56 -0.29
N LEU A 572 1.84 25.52 0.20
CA LEU A 572 1.23 26.68 0.86
C LEU A 572 1.89 27.00 2.20
N LEU A 573 2.25 25.97 2.96
CA LEU A 573 2.92 26.11 4.27
C LEU A 573 4.45 26.11 4.16
N ALA A 574 5.01 25.90 2.96
CA ALA A 574 6.45 25.78 2.70
C ALA A 574 7.13 24.74 3.62
N VAL A 575 6.52 23.58 3.78
CA VAL A 575 6.97 22.51 4.67
C VAL A 575 7.13 21.22 3.87
N ASP A 576 8.32 20.68 3.86
CA ASP A 576 8.59 19.36 3.31
C ASP A 576 8.01 18.29 4.25
N ARG A 577 7.02 17.53 3.76
CA ARG A 577 6.32 16.48 4.52
C ARG A 577 7.20 15.28 4.88
N ASP A 578 8.24 15.01 4.07
CA ASP A 578 9.14 13.87 4.24
C ASP A 578 10.34 14.21 5.14
N ASN A 579 10.51 15.49 5.49
CA ASN A 579 11.55 15.92 6.41
C ASN A 579 11.07 15.83 7.87
N ALA A 580 11.52 14.80 8.59
CA ALA A 580 11.12 14.52 9.98
C ALA A 580 11.32 15.70 10.95
N LYS A 581 12.24 16.64 10.68
CA LYS A 581 12.50 17.80 11.55
C LYS A 581 11.44 18.89 11.44
N VAL A 582 10.79 19.01 10.27
CA VAL A 582 9.82 20.07 9.97
C VAL A 582 8.39 19.57 9.75
N THR A 583 8.18 18.25 9.55
CA THR A 583 6.87 17.64 9.29
C THR A 583 5.81 17.96 10.36
N ARG A 584 6.23 18.31 11.61
CA ARG A 584 5.34 18.80 12.66
C ARG A 584 4.57 20.08 12.27
N HIS A 585 5.07 20.84 11.30
CA HIS A 585 4.44 22.06 10.78
C HIS A 585 3.51 21.77 9.59
N TYR A 586 3.54 20.56 9.06
CA TYR A 586 2.63 20.08 8.01
C TYR A 586 1.28 19.73 8.64
N ASN A 587 0.32 20.67 8.59
CA ASN A 587 -1.00 20.46 9.18
C ASN A 587 -2.09 21.03 8.29
N SER A 588 -2.90 20.16 7.69
CA SER A 588 -4.02 20.51 6.81
C SER A 588 -5.22 21.13 7.56
N LEU A 589 -5.19 21.20 8.90
CA LEU A 589 -6.16 21.95 9.73
C LEU A 589 -5.70 23.39 10.02
N ASN A 590 -4.59 23.84 9.42
CA ASN A 590 -4.13 25.21 9.55
C ASN A 590 -5.21 26.17 9.01
N PRO A 591 -5.63 27.21 9.78
CA PRO A 591 -6.65 28.16 9.32
C PRO A 591 -6.31 28.87 8.00
N ALA A 592 -5.02 29.09 7.71
CA ALA A 592 -4.60 29.65 6.43
C ALA A 592 -4.89 28.69 5.27
N PHE A 593 -4.67 27.39 5.46
CA PHE A 593 -4.98 26.36 4.48
C PHE A 593 -6.50 26.26 4.24
N LEU A 594 -7.31 26.27 5.31
CA LEU A 594 -8.77 26.23 5.18
C LEU A 594 -9.32 27.47 4.43
N ARG A 595 -8.75 28.65 4.67
CA ARG A 595 -9.12 29.88 3.92
C ARG A 595 -8.72 29.78 2.46
N ALA A 596 -7.56 29.21 2.17
CA ALA A 596 -7.10 28.99 0.80
C ALA A 596 -8.04 28.04 0.05
N LEU A 597 -8.45 26.93 0.69
CA LEU A 597 -9.42 26.00 0.11
C LEU A 597 -10.78 26.69 -0.14
N ASP A 598 -11.31 27.43 0.84
CA ASP A 598 -12.58 28.13 0.69
C ASP A 598 -12.53 29.15 -0.46
N TYR A 599 -11.43 29.90 -0.54
CA TYR A 599 -11.22 30.84 -1.65
C TYR A 599 -11.26 30.14 -3.01
N ALA A 600 -10.54 29.03 -3.16
CA ALA A 600 -10.48 28.27 -4.41
C ALA A 600 -11.84 27.69 -4.80
N VAL A 601 -12.54 27.02 -3.86
CA VAL A 601 -13.87 26.44 -4.12
C VAL A 601 -14.86 27.51 -4.55
N GLN A 602 -14.92 28.64 -3.84
CA GLN A 602 -15.82 29.73 -4.18
C GLN A 602 -15.47 30.37 -5.54
N ALA A 603 -14.17 30.47 -5.88
CA ALA A 603 -13.75 31.02 -7.18
C ALA A 603 -14.19 30.11 -8.33
N VAL A 604 -13.99 28.79 -8.22
CA VAL A 604 -14.40 27.80 -9.22
C VAL A 604 -15.91 27.78 -9.40
N HIS A 605 -16.68 27.78 -8.31
CA HIS A 605 -18.15 27.75 -8.36
C HIS A 605 -18.74 29.03 -8.98
N ARG A 606 -18.11 30.20 -8.75
CA ARG A 606 -18.55 31.45 -9.43
C ARG A 606 -18.49 31.36 -10.95
N GLN A 607 -17.59 30.55 -11.48
CA GLN A 607 -17.44 30.31 -12.92
C GLN A 607 -18.30 29.11 -13.41
N GLY A 608 -19.13 28.51 -12.56
CA GLY A 608 -19.99 27.37 -12.90
C GLY A 608 -19.25 26.07 -13.17
N LYS A 609 -18.01 25.97 -12.70
CA LYS A 609 -17.21 24.72 -12.78
C LYS A 609 -17.30 23.97 -11.46
N TRP A 610 -16.99 22.65 -11.49
CA TRP A 610 -16.96 21.83 -10.30
C TRP A 610 -15.54 21.57 -9.80
N ILE A 611 -15.41 21.28 -8.50
CA ILE A 611 -14.15 21.05 -7.83
C ILE A 611 -14.24 19.92 -6.83
N GLY A 612 -13.36 18.92 -6.99
CA GLY A 612 -13.20 17.80 -6.07
C GLY A 612 -11.96 17.92 -5.20
N LEU A 613 -11.75 16.92 -4.35
CA LEU A 613 -10.55 16.73 -3.53
C LEU A 613 -10.11 15.26 -3.59
N CYS A 614 -8.87 15.00 -3.95
CA CYS A 614 -8.32 13.64 -4.10
C CYS A 614 -7.14 13.32 -3.18
N GLY A 615 -6.77 14.20 -2.26
CA GLY A 615 -5.74 13.95 -1.27
C GLY A 615 -6.22 13.10 -0.08
N GLU A 616 -5.28 12.68 0.76
CA GLU A 616 -5.57 11.84 1.95
C GLU A 616 -6.51 12.50 2.96
N LEU A 617 -6.64 13.83 2.91
CA LEU A 617 -7.56 14.60 3.74
C LEU A 617 -9.01 14.13 3.56
N GLY A 618 -9.40 13.69 2.35
CA GLY A 618 -10.72 13.16 2.02
C GLY A 618 -11.13 11.94 2.85
N ALA A 619 -10.17 11.07 3.18
CA ALA A 619 -10.38 9.87 3.98
C ALA A 619 -10.50 10.15 5.50
N LYS A 620 -10.07 11.33 5.96
CA LYS A 620 -10.08 11.68 7.39
C LYS A 620 -11.49 12.05 7.84
N GLY A 621 -12.29 11.07 8.25
CA GLY A 621 -13.66 11.30 8.71
C GLY A 621 -13.82 12.37 9.81
N SER A 622 -12.78 12.72 10.58
CA SER A 622 -12.82 13.82 11.54
C SER A 622 -12.93 15.20 10.88
N VAL A 623 -12.43 15.33 9.65
CA VAL A 623 -12.37 16.58 8.87
C VAL A 623 -13.57 16.69 7.92
N LEU A 624 -14.30 15.60 7.68
CA LEU A 624 -15.42 15.57 6.74
C LEU A 624 -16.42 16.73 6.91
N PRO A 625 -16.80 17.19 8.13
CA PRO A 625 -17.68 18.34 8.27
C PRO A 625 -17.12 19.65 7.68
N LEU A 626 -15.80 19.86 7.73
CA LEU A 626 -15.16 21.01 7.08
C LEU A 626 -15.18 20.89 5.56
N LEU A 627 -14.94 19.67 5.03
CA LEU A 627 -14.98 19.42 3.59
C LEU A 627 -16.39 19.62 3.01
N VAL A 628 -17.41 19.17 3.74
CA VAL A 628 -18.82 19.46 3.40
C VAL A 628 -19.10 20.97 3.46
N GLY A 629 -18.59 21.64 4.50
CA GLY A 629 -18.73 23.09 4.67
C GLY A 629 -18.05 23.91 3.57
N LEU A 630 -16.96 23.41 2.96
CA LEU A 630 -16.31 24.01 1.78
C LEU A 630 -17.24 23.99 0.56
N GLY A 631 -18.14 22.99 0.48
CA GLY A 631 -19.03 22.82 -0.67
C GLY A 631 -18.36 22.08 -1.84
N LEU A 632 -17.43 21.19 -1.56
CA LEU A 632 -16.78 20.34 -2.57
C LEU A 632 -17.82 19.44 -3.27
N ASP A 633 -17.66 19.27 -4.58
CA ASP A 633 -18.55 18.44 -5.41
C ASP A 633 -18.17 16.97 -5.36
N GLU A 634 -16.90 16.65 -5.16
CA GLU A 634 -16.35 15.29 -5.11
C GLU A 634 -15.33 15.14 -3.97
N LEU A 635 -15.36 14.00 -3.30
CA LEU A 635 -14.32 13.57 -2.36
C LEU A 635 -13.79 12.20 -2.79
N SER A 636 -12.53 12.15 -3.18
CA SER A 636 -11.88 10.92 -3.62
C SER A 636 -10.89 10.41 -2.57
N MET A 637 -10.92 9.09 -2.31
CA MET A 637 -10.18 8.47 -1.22
C MET A 637 -9.85 7.01 -1.50
N GLY A 638 -9.00 6.41 -0.66
CA GLY A 638 -8.78 4.97 -0.71
C GLY A 638 -10.08 4.18 -0.51
N SER A 639 -10.31 3.18 -1.34
CA SER A 639 -11.55 2.37 -1.40
C SER A 639 -12.09 1.89 -0.04
N PRO A 640 -11.28 1.43 0.94
CA PRO A 640 -11.79 0.97 2.24
C PRO A 640 -12.47 2.06 3.09
N ALA A 641 -12.19 3.34 2.83
CA ALA A 641 -12.77 4.45 3.60
C ALA A 641 -14.17 4.87 3.09
N ILE A 642 -14.55 4.48 1.89
CA ILE A 642 -15.76 4.93 1.20
C ILE A 642 -17.04 4.60 1.98
N PRO A 643 -17.31 3.35 2.42
CA PRO A 643 -18.56 3.02 3.08
C PRO A 643 -18.77 3.83 4.37
N ALA A 644 -17.71 4.00 5.16
CA ALA A 644 -17.76 4.77 6.39
C ALA A 644 -17.99 6.27 6.13
N THR A 645 -17.38 6.81 5.07
CA THR A 645 -17.53 8.21 4.67
C THR A 645 -18.94 8.49 4.18
N LYS A 646 -19.52 7.63 3.33
CA LYS A 646 -20.92 7.73 2.88
C LYS A 646 -21.90 7.71 4.05
N ALA A 647 -21.74 6.75 4.96
CA ALA A 647 -22.58 6.64 6.16
C ALA A 647 -22.51 7.88 7.04
N ARG A 648 -21.33 8.50 7.15
CA ARG A 648 -21.12 9.71 7.94
C ARG A 648 -21.65 10.95 7.23
N LEU A 649 -21.44 11.08 5.92
CA LEU A 649 -21.95 12.17 5.11
C LEU A 649 -23.47 12.32 5.26
N ALA A 650 -24.19 11.19 5.22
CA ALA A 650 -25.64 11.14 5.36
C ALA A 650 -26.17 11.66 6.72
N GLN A 651 -25.29 11.86 7.70
CA GLN A 651 -25.67 12.41 9.02
C GLN A 651 -25.36 13.91 9.16
N LEU A 652 -24.67 14.50 8.19
CA LEU A 652 -24.23 15.89 8.24
C LEU A 652 -25.25 16.82 7.59
N ASP A 653 -25.52 17.96 8.23
CA ASP A 653 -26.25 19.09 7.65
C ASP A 653 -25.24 20.06 7.02
N SER A 654 -25.40 20.39 5.74
CA SER A 654 -24.45 21.20 5.01
C SER A 654 -24.35 22.63 5.53
N ARG A 655 -25.43 23.21 6.02
CA ARG A 655 -25.47 24.57 6.58
C ARG A 655 -24.74 24.64 7.91
N ALA A 656 -24.95 23.63 8.78
CA ALA A 656 -24.21 23.52 10.03
C ALA A 656 -22.70 23.32 9.76
N CYS A 657 -22.34 22.53 8.76
CA CYS A 657 -20.95 22.35 8.30
C CYS A 657 -20.34 23.67 7.78
N ARG A 658 -21.11 24.46 7.03
CA ARG A 658 -20.65 25.79 6.57
C ARG A 658 -20.42 26.75 7.72
N GLN A 659 -21.29 26.77 8.73
CA GLN A 659 -21.08 27.57 9.94
C GLN A 659 -19.84 27.13 10.71
N LEU A 660 -19.61 25.84 10.84
CA LEU A 660 -18.39 25.27 11.44
C LEU A 660 -17.14 25.72 10.70
N LEU A 661 -17.14 25.66 9.36
CA LEU A 661 -16.01 26.09 8.54
C LEU A 661 -15.70 27.59 8.76
N ASN A 662 -16.72 28.43 8.81
CA ASN A 662 -16.53 29.86 9.05
C ASN A 662 -15.88 30.10 10.44
N GLN A 663 -16.26 29.35 11.46
CA GLN A 663 -15.64 29.42 12.77
C GLN A 663 -14.19 28.88 12.73
N ALA A 664 -13.95 27.76 12.03
CA ALA A 664 -12.62 27.19 11.87
C ALA A 664 -11.64 28.16 11.16
N MET A 665 -12.10 28.85 10.13
CA MET A 665 -11.32 29.88 9.44
C MET A 665 -11.04 31.12 10.32
N ALA A 666 -11.83 31.38 11.34
CA ALA A 666 -11.62 32.44 12.31
C ALA A 666 -10.66 32.05 13.45
N CYS A 667 -10.36 30.77 13.63
CA CYS A 667 -9.37 30.28 14.60
C CYS A 667 -7.98 30.82 14.29
N ARG A 668 -7.12 30.83 15.32
CA ARG A 668 -5.72 31.30 15.23
C ARG A 668 -4.75 30.13 15.02
N THR A 669 -5.12 28.95 15.50
CA THR A 669 -4.25 27.77 15.52
C THR A 669 -4.99 26.52 15.03
N SER A 670 -4.25 25.54 14.53
CA SER A 670 -4.77 24.22 14.16
C SER A 670 -5.40 23.49 15.36
N LEU A 671 -4.84 23.67 16.56
CA LEU A 671 -5.35 23.09 17.80
C LEU A 671 -6.75 23.64 18.16
N GLU A 672 -6.99 24.95 17.96
CA GLU A 672 -8.32 25.52 18.14
C GLU A 672 -9.32 24.93 17.13
N VAL A 673 -8.91 24.66 15.89
CA VAL A 673 -9.74 23.99 14.88
C VAL A 673 -10.06 22.54 15.30
N GLU A 674 -9.09 21.81 15.82
CA GLU A 674 -9.31 20.46 16.36
C GLU A 674 -10.32 20.45 17.52
N HIS A 675 -10.19 21.39 18.45
CA HIS A 675 -11.15 21.55 19.55
C HIS A 675 -12.54 21.90 19.04
N LEU A 676 -12.63 22.80 18.05
CA LEU A 676 -13.91 23.17 17.43
C LEU A 676 -14.57 21.97 16.76
N LEU A 677 -13.82 21.16 16.02
CA LEU A 677 -14.29 19.90 15.43
C LEU A 677 -14.77 18.90 16.48
N ALA A 678 -14.08 18.81 17.61
CA ALA A 678 -14.48 17.96 18.71
C ALA A 678 -15.81 18.44 19.32
N GLN A 679 -15.99 19.74 19.56
CA GLN A 679 -17.23 20.33 20.04
C GLN A 679 -18.39 20.15 19.06
N PHE A 680 -18.16 20.37 17.77
CA PHE A 680 -19.18 20.16 16.73
C PHE A 680 -19.71 18.74 16.74
N ARG A 681 -18.83 17.76 16.87
CA ARG A 681 -19.21 16.33 16.98
C ARG A 681 -20.07 16.05 18.21
N MET A 682 -19.80 16.75 19.33
CA MET A 682 -20.58 16.61 20.57
C MET A 682 -21.98 17.26 20.43
N ASN A 683 -22.06 18.41 19.75
CA ASN A 683 -23.31 19.17 19.60
C ASN A 683 -24.27 18.59 18.56
N GLN A 684 -23.80 17.84 17.55
CA GLN A 684 -24.68 17.11 16.61
C GLN A 684 -25.51 16.00 17.29
N GLN A 685 -25.31 15.80 18.58
CA GLN A 685 -25.95 14.77 19.39
C GLN A 685 -27.27 15.21 20.08
N ASP A 686 -27.97 16.24 19.57
CA ASP A 686 -29.31 16.62 20.08
C ASP A 686 -30.43 15.62 19.74
N THR A 687 -30.10 14.48 19.16
CA THR A 687 -30.95 13.27 19.18
C THR A 687 -30.97 12.70 20.59
N PRO A 688 -32.08 12.08 21.04
CA PRO A 688 -32.18 11.53 22.39
C PRO A 688 -30.96 10.65 22.72
N LEU A 689 -30.38 10.87 23.90
CA LEU A 689 -29.17 10.20 24.39
C LEU A 689 -29.29 8.68 24.27
N VAL A 690 -30.50 8.17 24.46
CA VAL A 690 -30.87 6.75 24.36
C VAL A 690 -31.83 6.59 23.20
N THR A 691 -31.42 5.83 22.18
CA THR A 691 -32.29 5.37 21.09
C THR A 691 -32.56 3.89 21.26
N PRO A 692 -33.59 3.30 20.61
CA PRO A 692 -33.80 1.84 20.62
C PRO A 692 -32.54 1.03 20.26
N ARG A 693 -31.64 1.60 19.44
CA ARG A 693 -30.34 0.99 19.07
C ARG A 693 -29.32 0.95 20.22
N CYS A 694 -29.49 1.77 21.26
CA CYS A 694 -28.65 1.76 22.46
C CYS A 694 -29.16 0.76 23.51
N ILE A 695 -30.31 0.14 23.28
CA ILE A 695 -30.94 -0.79 24.21
C ILE A 695 -30.66 -2.22 23.77
N SER A 696 -30.13 -3.02 24.67
CA SER A 696 -29.91 -4.44 24.47
C SER A 696 -30.72 -5.25 25.46
N LEU A 697 -31.53 -6.16 24.93
CA LEU A 697 -32.38 -7.04 25.74
C LEU A 697 -31.91 -8.49 25.59
N ASN A 698 -32.15 -9.30 26.63
CA ASN A 698 -31.83 -10.73 26.65
C ASN A 698 -30.33 -11.02 26.39
N ASN A 699 -29.45 -10.31 27.10
CA ASN A 699 -28.03 -10.51 27.00
C ASN A 699 -27.54 -11.62 27.93
N ASP A 700 -26.52 -12.36 27.50
CA ASP A 700 -25.81 -13.38 28.27
C ASP A 700 -24.70 -12.79 29.15
N TRP A 701 -24.83 -11.53 29.55
CA TRP A 701 -23.79 -10.84 30.33
C TRP A 701 -23.85 -11.30 31.81
N ASN A 702 -22.71 -11.75 32.30
CA ASN A 702 -22.58 -12.35 33.62
C ASN A 702 -21.71 -11.56 34.60
N SER A 703 -21.10 -10.44 34.10
CA SER A 703 -20.23 -9.59 34.91
C SER A 703 -20.48 -8.10 34.62
N LYS A 704 -20.08 -7.23 35.55
CA LYS A 704 -20.10 -5.77 35.39
C LYS A 704 -19.33 -5.34 34.15
N GLU A 705 -18.18 -5.97 33.91
CA GLU A 705 -17.29 -5.71 32.78
C GLU A 705 -18.00 -6.04 31.46
N GLU A 706 -18.68 -7.16 31.36
CA GLU A 706 -19.44 -7.53 30.17
C GLU A 706 -20.60 -6.55 29.90
N VAL A 707 -21.29 -6.11 30.93
CA VAL A 707 -22.32 -5.08 30.78
C VAL A 707 -21.75 -3.76 30.29
N MET A 708 -20.68 -3.28 30.91
CA MET A 708 -20.03 -2.02 30.51
C MET A 708 -19.51 -2.08 29.06
N LYS A 709 -18.87 -3.18 28.69
CA LYS A 709 -18.44 -3.42 27.32
C LYS A 709 -19.62 -3.43 26.36
N GLY A 710 -20.67 -4.18 26.67
CA GLY A 710 -21.85 -4.27 25.82
C GLY A 710 -22.58 -2.92 25.65
N MET A 711 -22.66 -2.12 26.69
CA MET A 711 -23.23 -0.76 26.62
C MET A 711 -22.38 0.17 25.72
N THR A 712 -21.06 0.16 25.88
CA THR A 712 -20.17 0.99 25.07
C THR A 712 -20.13 0.52 23.61
N ASP A 713 -20.26 -0.78 23.34
CA ASP A 713 -20.40 -1.33 21.99
C ASP A 713 -21.74 -0.92 21.35
N ASN A 714 -22.84 -0.94 22.09
CA ASN A 714 -24.12 -0.44 21.60
C ASN A 714 -24.06 1.05 21.23
N LEU A 715 -23.33 1.85 22.02
CA LEU A 715 -23.10 3.27 21.70
C LEU A 715 -22.24 3.44 20.43
N LEU A 716 -21.24 2.58 20.20
CA LEU A 716 -20.49 2.55 18.96
C LEU A 716 -21.39 2.23 17.77
N LEU A 717 -22.20 1.17 17.87
CA LEU A 717 -23.15 0.75 16.82
C LEU A 717 -24.23 1.80 16.54
N ALA A 718 -24.63 2.56 17.56
CA ALA A 718 -25.54 3.68 17.41
C ALA A 718 -24.90 4.95 16.86
N GLY A 719 -23.58 4.93 16.59
CA GLY A 719 -22.81 6.10 16.13
C GLY A 719 -22.58 7.17 17.20
N ARG A 720 -22.78 6.84 18.48
CA ARG A 720 -22.69 7.77 19.63
C ARG A 720 -21.34 7.78 20.33
N CYS A 721 -20.53 6.76 20.11
CA CYS A 721 -19.19 6.64 20.67
C CYS A 721 -18.24 6.16 19.57
N ARG A 722 -17.10 6.84 19.42
CA ARG A 722 -16.06 6.43 18.44
C ARG A 722 -15.01 5.53 19.08
N TYR A 723 -14.75 5.72 20.35
CA TYR A 723 -13.70 5.03 21.11
C TYR A 723 -14.32 4.29 22.30
N PRO A 724 -15.04 3.18 22.05
CA PRO A 724 -15.78 2.49 23.11
C PRO A 724 -14.87 2.00 24.24
N ARG A 725 -13.62 1.61 23.92
CA ARG A 725 -12.68 1.10 24.93
C ARG A 725 -12.13 2.22 25.83
N LYS A 726 -11.93 3.42 25.30
CA LYS A 726 -11.57 4.58 26.11
C LYS A 726 -12.73 4.98 27.02
N LEU A 727 -13.95 5.01 26.49
CA LEU A 727 -15.14 5.28 27.28
C LEU A 727 -15.34 4.24 28.39
N GLU A 728 -15.15 2.97 28.08
CA GLU A 728 -15.20 1.86 29.04
C GLU A 728 -14.16 2.05 30.16
N ALA A 729 -12.92 2.42 29.82
CA ALA A 729 -11.88 2.68 30.78
C ALA A 729 -12.21 3.87 31.69
N ASP A 730 -12.73 4.96 31.13
CA ASP A 730 -13.13 6.16 31.91
C ASP A 730 -14.32 5.88 32.83
N LEU A 731 -15.29 5.10 32.37
CA LEU A 731 -16.42 4.66 33.18
C LEU A 731 -15.98 3.75 34.34
N ASN A 732 -15.01 2.88 34.10
CA ASN A 732 -14.49 2.00 35.14
C ASN A 732 -13.64 2.72 36.20
N LYS A 733 -12.92 3.80 35.83
CA LYS A 733 -12.17 4.64 36.78
C LYS A 733 -13.06 5.39 37.76
N ASN A 734 -14.26 5.78 37.33
CA ASN A 734 -15.25 6.51 38.13
C ASN A 734 -16.25 5.58 38.77
N GLY A 735 -15.90 4.32 39.01
CA GLY A 735 -16.80 3.21 39.37
C GLY A 735 -17.65 3.41 40.60
N ASP A 736 -17.19 4.13 41.65
CA ASP A 736 -17.92 4.31 42.89
C ASP A 736 -19.10 5.27 42.74
N GLU A 737 -19.04 6.24 41.83
CA GLU A 737 -20.17 7.12 41.50
C GLU A 737 -21.21 6.42 40.60
N LEU A 738 -20.78 5.39 39.85
CA LEU A 738 -21.63 4.63 38.94
C LEU A 738 -22.41 3.51 39.61
N GLU A 739 -21.97 2.99 40.74
CA GLU A 739 -22.76 2.00 41.52
C GLU A 739 -24.15 2.53 41.94
N ALA A 740 -24.24 3.82 42.23
CA ALA A 740 -25.52 4.47 42.51
C ALA A 740 -26.46 4.53 41.27
N MET A 741 -25.93 4.49 40.06
CA MET A 741 -26.70 4.50 38.80
C MET A 741 -27.15 3.11 38.37
N TYR A 742 -26.50 2.05 38.83
CA TYR A 742 -26.84 0.65 38.51
C TYR A 742 -28.11 0.12 39.14
N VAL A 743 -28.52 0.68 40.28
CA VAL A 743 -29.69 0.19 41.08
C VAL A 743 -31.03 0.59 40.47
N GLY A 744 -31.05 1.47 39.53
CA GLY A 744 -32.27 1.92 38.87
C GLY A 744 -32.27 1.69 37.37
N ALA A 745 -32.37 0.44 36.91
CA ALA A 745 -32.67 0.08 35.50
C ALA A 745 -32.43 1.20 34.49
N CYS A 746 -31.28 1.18 33.80
CA CYS A 746 -31.03 1.94 32.56
C CYS A 746 -31.10 3.47 32.69
N ALA A 747 -30.51 4.07 33.70
CA ALA A 747 -30.34 5.51 33.71
C ALA A 747 -29.14 5.88 32.81
N ALA A 748 -29.38 6.67 31.75
CA ALA A 748 -28.37 7.24 30.94
C ALA A 748 -27.39 8.09 31.79
N PRO A 749 -26.08 8.04 31.56
CA PRO A 749 -25.12 8.90 32.23
C PRO A 749 -25.51 10.37 32.11
N SER A 750 -25.30 11.15 33.18
CA SER A 750 -25.61 12.58 33.15
C SER A 750 -24.79 13.32 32.05
N LYS A 751 -25.32 14.41 31.52
CA LYS A 751 -24.72 15.24 30.48
C LYS A 751 -23.28 15.65 30.85
N ALA A 752 -22.95 15.74 32.13
CA ALA A 752 -21.61 16.09 32.65
C ALA A 752 -20.54 15.00 32.41
N MET A 753 -20.92 13.71 32.37
CA MET A 753 -19.95 12.62 32.15
C MET A 753 -19.51 12.50 30.68
N TRP A 754 -20.26 13.06 29.75
CA TRP A 754 -19.95 12.99 28.32
C TRP A 754 -19.03 14.13 27.84
N THR A 755 -18.92 15.19 28.64
CA THR A 755 -18.08 16.36 28.29
C THR A 755 -16.58 16.12 28.51
N THR A 756 -16.22 15.05 29.24
CA THR A 756 -14.82 14.73 29.56
C THR A 756 -14.20 13.66 28.67
N VAL A 757 -14.95 13.10 27.73
CA VAL A 757 -14.44 12.10 26.77
C VAL A 757 -14.09 12.81 25.46
N PRO A 758 -12.79 12.91 25.09
CA PRO A 758 -12.36 13.58 23.87
C PRO A 758 -12.81 12.89 22.58
#